data_d438f83f6d4068a6719c8833b4823563
#
_entry.id   d438f83f6d4068a6719c8833b4823563
#
_cell.length_a   1.000
_cell.length_b   1.000
_cell.length_c   1.000
_cell.angle_alpha   90.00
_cell.angle_beta   90.00
_cell.angle_gamma   90.00
#
_symmetry.space_group_name_H-M   'P 1'
#
loop_
_entity.id
_entity.type
_entity.pdbx_description
1 polymer ?
#
loop_
_entity_poly.entity_id
_entity_poly.type
_entity_poly.pdbx_seq_one_letter_code
_entity_poly.pdbx_strand_id
1 'polypeptide(L)'
;MRRLCAPCVRADASRTVYTHAGLRMVASSDRSAALDWSKAASLAMNRTLRQCDHAARVDLVHLVRCVRASDARAADIAQLCRSHILQGTLPPPAARPELYSLALCVAAHESDSVFHAWQKMRALYPAWIPHRDDASWALQSLLATRQCDDAWLLWNDVRALDVLPRAGAINALLASLHTQPEATQLLVELGVRQLDVVGLSTFVHAHVKECMLSRHTIDAVVHEAADELQKRLASSHDAIAWHTILLYEGHVNGPDAALARAEAALTRQAFLPDSYTVSTLFQCYDPTHLTTCDEALSVLQRIHATVGVQPTAHALSMAIHAVLGHGHHHSLGSVTSDPQQVSEASALYKEARSLWSMEPDPALLQPLIEAHCAAFVPALDQACLLLQEYLSEDTDSWMSTSRTSLLARFRPRKPRQRQVDLGLFYPLIIACARLQDVTRALDVLDQLAQRRVRVPPHATITMTKRLLSACSTYDDAWLVYHRAHALGGWTHDTYARLVAFLCRLVLDGESAPPELPLQVLADMRGAGFHPSPSTYTILLDFYAKTHATLAGVRATHELIQRDMHLEPDLVLIHALMNAYNYAGAPAQVLGIWDSLMVLCHNAGAPRFLDDVTVTIVCDTCGRAGLLGVMREILATVRRQYAHLMTKTVYDAWTECLARCGHLTEAVDVVVQDMCAHTPIYPDKKTVQTLLKFARNDDAHGAEAVQRLEAAVPELVTQASLA
;
A
#
# COMPACT_ATOMS: atom_id res chain seq x y z
N MET A 1 -2.12 -6.72 -12.55
CA MET A 1 -3.56 -6.75 -12.29
C MET A 1 -4.26 -5.39 -12.06
N ARG A 2 -3.58 -4.26 -11.80
CA ARG A 2 -4.25 -2.96 -11.55
C ARG A 2 -4.54 -2.07 -12.77
N ARG A 3 -4.32 -2.52 -14.01
CA ARG A 3 -4.51 -1.71 -15.23
C ARG A 3 -5.43 -2.30 -16.30
N LEU A 4 -6.06 -3.45 -16.08
CA LEU A 4 -6.90 -4.10 -17.10
C LEU A 4 -8.42 -3.91 -16.92
N CYS A 5 -8.88 -3.16 -15.91
CA CYS A 5 -10.31 -2.88 -15.71
C CYS A 5 -10.75 -1.44 -16.03
N ALA A 6 -9.92 -0.60 -16.63
CA ALA A 6 -10.26 0.79 -16.87
C ALA A 6 -10.83 1.20 -18.24
N PRO A 7 -10.96 0.37 -19.29
CA PRO A 7 -11.52 0.86 -20.56
C PRO A 7 -12.98 0.51 -20.83
N CYS A 8 -13.70 -0.23 -19.99
CA CYS A 8 -15.09 -0.64 -20.31
C CYS A 8 -16.19 0.35 -19.91
N VAL A 9 -15.88 1.56 -19.45
CA VAL A 9 -16.91 2.56 -19.06
C VAL A 9 -16.91 3.80 -19.96
N ARG A 10 -16.27 3.73 -21.13
CA ARG A 10 -16.37 4.77 -22.16
C ARG A 10 -16.81 4.20 -23.50
N ALA A 11 -18.03 3.70 -23.56
CA ALA A 11 -18.71 3.49 -24.81
C ALA A 11 -20.16 3.97 -24.68
N ASP A 12 -20.48 4.92 -25.55
CA ASP A 12 -21.81 5.34 -25.98
C ASP A 12 -22.69 6.16 -25.02
N ALA A 13 -22.27 7.40 -24.80
CA ALA A 13 -23.20 8.52 -24.62
C ALA A 13 -23.35 9.29 -25.95
N SER A 14 -23.61 8.63 -27.07
CA SER A 14 -23.99 9.31 -28.30
C SER A 14 -25.06 8.54 -29.04
N ARG A 15 -26.23 9.19 -29.12
CA ARG A 15 -27.41 8.92 -29.92
C ARG A 15 -28.56 8.18 -29.25
N THR A 16 -29.33 8.90 -28.49
CA THR A 16 -30.79 8.94 -28.70
C THR A 16 -31.26 10.34 -28.40
N VAL A 17 -31.42 11.09 -29.47
CA VAL A 17 -32.10 12.40 -29.48
C VAL A 17 -33.59 12.12 -29.27
N TYR A 18 -34.08 12.25 -28.04
CA TYR A 18 -35.49 12.42 -27.76
C TYR A 18 -35.74 13.90 -27.49
N THR A 19 -36.25 14.56 -28.51
CA THR A 19 -36.82 15.90 -28.44
C THR A 19 -38.07 15.88 -27.58
N HIS A 20 -38.00 16.39 -26.36
CA HIS A 20 -39.16 16.76 -25.58
C HIS A 20 -39.06 18.25 -25.16
N ALA A 21 -40.04 19.01 -25.58
CA ALA A 21 -40.13 20.48 -25.46
C ALA A 21 -40.22 21.02 -24.03
N GLY A 22 -40.22 20.15 -22.99
CA GLY A 22 -40.30 20.56 -21.59
C GLY A 22 -38.98 20.75 -20.86
N LEU A 23 -37.87 20.25 -21.41
CA LEU A 23 -36.55 20.25 -20.75
C LEU A 23 -35.48 21.11 -21.43
N ARG A 24 -35.90 21.93 -22.42
CA ARG A 24 -34.99 22.88 -23.12
C ARG A 24 -34.45 24.03 -22.26
N MET A 25 -34.91 24.17 -20.99
CA MET A 25 -34.45 25.26 -20.10
C MET A 25 -33.20 24.93 -19.25
N VAL A 26 -32.62 23.75 -19.38
CA VAL A 26 -31.46 23.36 -18.54
C VAL A 26 -30.13 23.37 -19.31
N ALA A 27 -30.14 23.58 -20.61
CA ALA A 27 -28.94 23.55 -21.45
C ALA A 27 -28.42 24.90 -21.94
N SER A 28 -29.00 26.03 -21.49
CA SER A 28 -28.47 27.37 -21.79
C SER A 28 -27.61 27.86 -20.62
N SER A 29 -26.39 28.24 -20.94
CA SER A 29 -25.32 28.72 -20.06
C SER A 29 -25.59 30.13 -19.49
N ASP A 30 -26.72 30.36 -18.85
CA ASP A 30 -26.95 31.61 -18.13
C ASP A 30 -26.95 31.39 -16.62
N ARG A 31 -25.92 31.92 -15.97
CA ARG A 31 -25.64 31.86 -14.53
C ARG A 31 -26.64 32.60 -13.63
N SER A 32 -27.77 33.09 -14.14
CA SER A 32 -28.71 33.92 -13.37
C SER A 32 -30.04 33.26 -12.98
N ALA A 33 -30.32 32.05 -13.42
CA ALA A 33 -31.48 31.27 -12.95
C ALA A 33 -31.01 29.92 -12.42
N ALA A 34 -30.46 29.91 -11.22
CA ALA A 34 -30.36 28.67 -10.45
C ALA A 34 -31.79 28.17 -10.22
N LEU A 35 -32.23 27.24 -11.07
CA LEU A 35 -33.50 26.55 -10.87
C LEU A 35 -33.40 25.94 -9.46
N ASP A 36 -34.34 26.31 -8.61
CA ASP A 36 -34.43 25.75 -7.26
C ASP A 36 -34.87 24.29 -7.40
N TRP A 37 -33.90 23.41 -7.58
CA TRP A 37 -34.10 21.98 -7.76
C TRP A 37 -34.90 21.38 -6.59
N SER A 38 -34.84 22.03 -5.44
CA SER A 38 -35.61 21.66 -4.27
C SER A 38 -37.09 21.88 -4.49
N LYS A 39 -37.46 22.98 -5.13
CA LYS A 39 -38.85 23.26 -5.51
C LYS A 39 -39.33 22.34 -6.65
N ALA A 40 -38.48 22.08 -7.65
CA ALA A 40 -38.81 21.20 -8.76
C ALA A 40 -39.03 19.76 -8.29
N ALA A 41 -38.15 19.25 -7.42
CA ALA A 41 -38.29 17.91 -6.82
C ALA A 41 -39.53 17.84 -5.90
N SER A 42 -39.78 18.85 -5.08
CA SER A 42 -40.97 18.94 -4.23
C SER A 42 -42.25 19.01 -5.04
N LEU A 43 -42.27 19.75 -6.14
CA LEU A 43 -43.40 19.83 -7.07
C LEU A 43 -43.65 18.50 -7.79
N ALA A 44 -42.61 17.85 -8.32
CA ALA A 44 -42.72 16.55 -8.98
C ALA A 44 -43.23 15.48 -8.00
N MET A 45 -42.71 15.47 -6.77
CA MET A 45 -43.12 14.53 -5.73
C MET A 45 -44.56 14.77 -5.26
N ASN A 46 -44.93 16.05 -4.97
CA ASN A 46 -46.31 16.38 -4.58
C ASN A 46 -47.32 16.11 -5.70
N ARG A 47 -46.94 16.37 -6.96
CA ARG A 47 -47.77 16.07 -8.11
C ARG A 47 -47.96 14.58 -8.32
N THR A 48 -46.91 13.77 -8.15
CA THR A 48 -46.95 12.32 -8.25
C THR A 48 -47.70 11.68 -7.07
N LEU A 49 -47.66 12.28 -5.89
CA LEU A 49 -48.42 11.84 -4.73
C LEU A 49 -49.95 12.11 -4.88
N ARG A 50 -50.32 13.19 -5.57
CA ARG A 50 -51.72 13.64 -5.72
C ARG A 50 -52.38 13.21 -7.03
N GLN A 51 -51.64 13.09 -8.13
CA GLN A 51 -52.16 12.81 -9.47
C GLN A 51 -51.32 11.76 -10.19
N CYS A 52 -51.92 10.73 -10.76
CA CYS A 52 -51.28 9.69 -11.59
C CYS A 52 -51.02 10.20 -13.01
N ASP A 53 -50.29 11.31 -13.17
CA ASP A 53 -49.99 11.94 -14.48
C ASP A 53 -48.73 11.35 -15.11
N HIS A 54 -48.76 11.05 -16.40
CA HIS A 54 -47.60 10.52 -17.17
C HIS A 54 -46.39 11.43 -17.12
N ALA A 55 -46.61 12.76 -17.16
CA ALA A 55 -45.56 13.75 -17.09
C ALA A 55 -44.78 13.70 -15.74
N ALA A 56 -45.50 13.53 -14.62
CA ALA A 56 -44.90 13.42 -13.31
C ALA A 56 -44.08 12.12 -13.12
N ARG A 57 -44.45 11.03 -13.79
CA ARG A 57 -43.66 9.79 -13.82
C ARG A 57 -42.33 9.98 -14.59
N VAL A 58 -42.36 10.66 -15.72
CA VAL A 58 -41.16 10.97 -16.53
C VAL A 58 -40.21 11.83 -15.73
N ASP A 59 -40.69 12.83 -15.01
CA ASP A 59 -39.89 13.70 -14.15
C ASP A 59 -39.24 12.93 -12.98
N LEU A 60 -39.98 11.98 -12.36
CA LEU A 60 -39.46 11.11 -11.31
C LEU A 60 -38.38 10.16 -11.82
N VAL A 61 -38.59 9.54 -12.97
CA VAL A 61 -37.58 8.66 -13.60
C VAL A 61 -36.31 9.47 -13.90
N HIS A 62 -36.45 10.70 -14.36
CA HIS A 62 -35.30 11.58 -14.59
C HIS A 62 -34.58 11.92 -13.27
N LEU A 63 -35.33 12.25 -12.22
CA LEU A 63 -34.79 12.53 -10.89
C LEU A 63 -34.01 11.35 -10.32
N VAL A 64 -34.54 10.13 -10.40
CA VAL A 64 -33.85 8.89 -10.00
C VAL A 64 -32.54 8.72 -10.77
N ARG A 65 -32.51 9.01 -12.06
CA ARG A 65 -31.29 8.94 -12.86
C ARG A 65 -30.23 9.96 -12.42
N CYS A 66 -30.64 11.21 -12.12
CA CYS A 66 -29.75 12.24 -11.61
C CYS A 66 -29.16 11.86 -10.24
N VAL A 67 -29.97 11.34 -9.33
CA VAL A 67 -29.50 10.89 -8.00
C VAL A 67 -28.52 9.71 -8.13
N ARG A 68 -28.79 8.76 -9.02
CA ARG A 68 -27.90 7.61 -9.29
C ARG A 68 -26.56 8.03 -9.91
N ALA A 69 -26.54 9.11 -10.68
CA ALA A 69 -25.32 9.64 -11.29
C ALA A 69 -24.43 10.44 -10.32
N SER A 70 -24.80 10.53 -9.03
CA SER A 70 -24.08 11.28 -7.99
C SER A 70 -23.85 12.74 -8.38
N ASP A 71 -24.84 13.39 -9.00
CA ASP A 71 -24.83 14.84 -9.24
C ASP A 71 -24.72 15.56 -7.88
N ALA A 72 -23.94 16.66 -7.82
CA ALA A 72 -23.74 17.46 -6.60
C ALA A 72 -25.04 17.96 -5.94
N ARG A 73 -26.17 17.88 -6.65
CA ARG A 73 -27.53 18.21 -6.22
C ARG A 73 -28.29 17.03 -5.60
N ALA A 74 -27.71 15.81 -5.65
CA ALA A 74 -28.36 14.61 -5.13
C ALA A 74 -28.63 14.71 -3.62
N ALA A 75 -27.72 15.35 -2.87
CA ALA A 75 -27.88 15.56 -1.44
C ALA A 75 -29.10 16.44 -1.09
N ASP A 76 -29.33 17.52 -1.84
CA ASP A 76 -30.46 18.43 -1.64
C ASP A 76 -31.79 17.71 -1.94
N ILE A 77 -31.80 16.87 -2.98
CA ILE A 77 -32.96 16.06 -3.36
C ILE A 77 -33.23 14.99 -2.32
N ALA A 78 -32.18 14.35 -1.80
CA ALA A 78 -32.28 13.36 -0.72
C ALA A 78 -32.90 13.98 0.53
N GLN A 79 -32.45 15.16 0.92
CA GLN A 79 -32.96 15.88 2.11
C GLN A 79 -34.45 16.22 1.99
N LEU A 80 -34.91 16.64 0.80
CA LEU A 80 -36.33 16.90 0.53
C LEU A 80 -37.21 15.66 0.54
N CYS A 81 -36.72 14.56 0.00
CA CYS A 81 -37.43 13.29 -0.04
C CYS A 81 -37.51 12.64 1.35
N ARG A 82 -36.55 12.95 2.24
CA ARG A 82 -36.41 12.36 3.58
C ARG A 82 -37.67 12.42 4.43
N SER A 83 -38.30 13.60 4.51
CA SER A 83 -39.48 13.83 5.35
C SER A 83 -40.71 13.05 4.88
N HIS A 84 -40.81 12.76 3.59
CA HIS A 84 -41.96 12.04 2.98
C HIS A 84 -41.74 10.55 2.86
N ILE A 85 -40.49 10.12 2.62
CA ILE A 85 -40.17 8.71 2.31
C ILE A 85 -39.97 7.88 3.59
N LEU A 86 -39.27 8.45 4.58
CA LEU A 86 -38.91 7.71 5.80
C LEU A 86 -40.04 7.71 6.87
N GLN A 87 -41.12 8.45 6.67
CA GLN A 87 -42.27 8.48 7.57
C GLN A 87 -43.35 7.45 7.27
N GLY A 88 -43.10 6.53 6.33
CA GLY A 88 -44.05 5.42 6.04
C GLY A 88 -45.36 5.83 5.32
N THR A 89 -45.41 7.03 4.74
CA THR A 89 -46.62 7.60 4.07
C THR A 89 -46.67 7.33 2.56
N LEU A 90 -45.82 6.43 2.04
CA LEU A 90 -45.84 6.09 0.62
C LEU A 90 -47.06 5.30 0.22
N PRO A 91 -47.66 5.59 -0.97
CA PRO A 91 -48.75 4.80 -1.51
C PRO A 91 -48.30 3.36 -1.81
N PRO A 92 -49.25 2.38 -1.96
CA PRO A 92 -48.89 0.99 -2.22
C PRO A 92 -47.90 0.84 -3.39
N PRO A 93 -46.91 -0.08 -3.29
CA PRO A 93 -45.84 -0.23 -4.33
C PRO A 93 -46.39 -0.47 -5.73
N ALA A 94 -47.45 -1.22 -5.86
CA ALA A 94 -48.10 -1.53 -7.14
C ALA A 94 -48.66 -0.28 -7.86
N ALA A 95 -48.97 0.80 -7.09
CA ALA A 95 -49.51 2.03 -7.67
C ALA A 95 -48.44 2.98 -8.18
N ARG A 96 -47.24 3.00 -7.55
CA ARG A 96 -46.18 3.98 -7.85
C ARG A 96 -44.78 3.45 -7.57
N PRO A 97 -44.26 2.52 -8.40
CA PRO A 97 -42.96 1.91 -8.19
C PRO A 97 -41.76 2.91 -8.23
N GLU A 98 -41.91 4.00 -8.98
CA GLU A 98 -40.85 5.00 -9.13
C GLU A 98 -40.50 5.75 -7.82
N LEU A 99 -41.49 5.89 -6.92
CA LEU A 99 -41.27 6.46 -5.60
C LEU A 99 -40.36 5.58 -4.72
N TYR A 100 -40.52 4.25 -4.86
CA TYR A 100 -39.66 3.31 -4.14
C TYR A 100 -38.27 3.27 -4.68
N SER A 101 -38.07 3.43 -5.99
CA SER A 101 -36.75 3.62 -6.60
C SER A 101 -36.03 4.85 -6.06
N LEU A 102 -36.76 5.96 -5.90
CA LEU A 102 -36.24 7.17 -5.30
C LEU A 102 -35.92 6.99 -3.81
N ALA A 103 -36.83 6.31 -3.06
CA ALA A 103 -36.63 6.01 -1.66
C ALA A 103 -35.36 5.17 -1.41
N LEU A 104 -35.12 4.16 -2.23
CA LEU A 104 -33.90 3.36 -2.17
C LEU A 104 -32.64 4.22 -2.40
N CYS A 105 -32.65 5.11 -3.41
CA CYS A 105 -31.51 5.98 -3.68
C CYS A 105 -31.25 6.95 -2.51
N VAL A 106 -32.29 7.51 -1.89
CA VAL A 106 -32.18 8.39 -0.73
C VAL A 106 -31.62 7.63 0.48
N ALA A 107 -32.16 6.43 0.75
CA ALA A 107 -31.68 5.58 1.84
C ALA A 107 -30.21 5.19 1.66
N ALA A 108 -29.77 4.97 0.41
CA ALA A 108 -28.38 4.65 0.11
C ALA A 108 -27.41 5.82 0.36
N HIS A 109 -27.86 7.05 0.16
CA HIS A 109 -27.05 8.24 0.51
C HIS A 109 -26.89 8.46 2.01
N GLU A 110 -27.80 7.92 2.82
CA GLU A 110 -27.79 8.03 4.29
C GLU A 110 -27.12 6.84 4.98
N SER A 111 -26.84 5.78 4.25
CA SER A 111 -26.32 4.53 4.79
C SER A 111 -24.85 4.35 4.37
N ASP A 112 -24.07 3.69 5.21
CA ASP A 112 -22.67 3.35 4.92
C ASP A 112 -22.53 2.35 3.75
N SER A 113 -23.61 1.61 3.42
CA SER A 113 -23.67 0.64 2.33
C SER A 113 -25.02 0.66 1.64
N VAL A 114 -25.02 0.50 0.31
CA VAL A 114 -26.23 0.34 -0.50
C VAL A 114 -27.01 -0.91 -0.08
N PHE A 115 -26.31 -1.96 0.38
CA PHE A 115 -26.96 -3.17 0.88
C PHE A 115 -27.73 -2.92 2.18
N HIS A 116 -27.17 -2.14 3.09
CA HIS A 116 -27.88 -1.74 4.31
C HIS A 116 -29.15 -0.92 4.00
N ALA A 117 -29.07 0.00 3.03
CA ALA A 117 -30.22 0.74 2.54
C ALA A 117 -31.30 -0.17 1.94
N TRP A 118 -30.87 -1.16 1.17
CA TRP A 118 -31.75 -2.18 0.60
C TRP A 118 -32.49 -2.98 1.69
N GLN A 119 -31.78 -3.49 2.68
CA GLN A 119 -32.35 -4.21 3.81
C GLN A 119 -33.36 -3.34 4.59
N LYS A 120 -32.99 -2.08 4.84
CA LYS A 120 -33.91 -1.12 5.50
C LYS A 120 -35.17 -0.88 4.71
N MET A 121 -35.10 -0.75 3.39
CA MET A 121 -36.25 -0.61 2.52
C MET A 121 -37.13 -1.87 2.52
N ARG A 122 -36.53 -3.06 2.50
CA ARG A 122 -37.26 -4.33 2.59
C ARG A 122 -37.98 -4.51 3.92
N ALA A 123 -37.34 -4.07 5.02
CA ALA A 123 -37.92 -4.10 6.36
C ALA A 123 -39.10 -3.12 6.51
N LEU A 124 -39.00 -1.91 5.97
CA LEU A 124 -40.03 -0.88 6.03
C LEU A 124 -41.23 -1.21 5.09
N TYR A 125 -40.97 -1.84 3.96
CA TYR A 125 -41.95 -2.10 2.92
C TYR A 125 -41.87 -3.57 2.46
N PRO A 126 -42.37 -4.54 3.24
CA PRO A 126 -42.28 -5.97 2.92
C PRO A 126 -42.96 -6.36 1.59
N ALA A 127 -44.00 -5.62 1.16
CA ALA A 127 -44.70 -5.82 -0.10
C ALA A 127 -44.02 -5.19 -1.32
N TRP A 128 -42.86 -4.48 -1.12
CA TRP A 128 -42.13 -3.90 -2.20
C TRP A 128 -41.35 -4.95 -2.98
N ILE A 129 -41.64 -5.06 -4.26
CA ILE A 129 -40.85 -5.83 -5.22
C ILE A 129 -40.01 -4.81 -6.01
N PRO A 130 -38.69 -4.84 -5.90
CA PRO A 130 -37.81 -3.89 -6.60
C PRO A 130 -37.91 -4.05 -8.11
N HIS A 131 -37.81 -2.95 -8.83
CA HIS A 131 -37.71 -3.01 -10.28
C HIS A 131 -36.32 -3.53 -10.69
N ARG A 132 -36.26 -4.20 -11.86
CA ARG A 132 -34.99 -4.73 -12.40
C ARG A 132 -33.85 -3.68 -12.46
N ASP A 133 -34.21 -2.41 -12.67
CA ASP A 133 -33.27 -1.30 -12.72
C ASP A 133 -32.76 -0.93 -11.34
N ASP A 134 -33.55 -1.07 -10.29
CA ASP A 134 -33.14 -0.85 -8.91
C ASP A 134 -32.12 -1.90 -8.47
N ALA A 135 -32.45 -3.17 -8.75
CA ALA A 135 -31.57 -4.30 -8.48
C ALA A 135 -30.24 -4.16 -9.25
N SER A 136 -30.31 -3.78 -10.54
CA SER A 136 -29.11 -3.58 -11.37
C SER A 136 -28.23 -2.45 -10.86
N TRP A 137 -28.84 -1.32 -10.47
CA TRP A 137 -28.11 -0.19 -9.93
C TRP A 137 -27.47 -0.52 -8.57
N ALA A 138 -28.21 -1.16 -7.68
CA ALA A 138 -27.70 -1.52 -6.36
C ALA A 138 -26.51 -2.50 -6.45
N LEU A 139 -26.61 -3.53 -7.30
CA LEU A 139 -25.49 -4.45 -7.58
C LEU A 139 -24.27 -3.71 -8.13
N GLN A 140 -24.45 -2.88 -9.17
CA GLN A 140 -23.34 -2.14 -9.77
C GLN A 140 -22.69 -1.16 -8.77
N SER A 141 -23.46 -0.54 -7.89
CA SER A 141 -22.95 0.35 -6.85
C SER A 141 -22.08 -0.38 -5.83
N LEU A 142 -22.52 -1.57 -5.35
CA LEU A 142 -21.74 -2.42 -4.44
C LEU A 142 -20.46 -2.92 -5.09
N LEU A 143 -20.50 -3.34 -6.34
CA LEU A 143 -19.33 -3.80 -7.08
C LEU A 143 -18.34 -2.67 -7.36
N ALA A 144 -18.81 -1.46 -7.62
CA ALA A 144 -17.95 -0.27 -7.79
C ALA A 144 -17.19 0.09 -6.51
N THR A 145 -17.79 -0.15 -5.33
CA THR A 145 -17.17 0.03 -4.01
C THR A 145 -16.43 -1.21 -3.50
N ARG A 146 -16.34 -2.28 -4.31
CA ARG A 146 -15.69 -3.56 -3.99
C ARG A 146 -16.29 -4.33 -2.80
N GLN A 147 -17.57 -4.15 -2.55
CA GLN A 147 -18.34 -4.89 -1.55
C GLN A 147 -18.92 -6.16 -2.18
N CYS A 148 -18.06 -7.13 -2.54
CA CYS A 148 -18.46 -8.31 -3.30
C CYS A 148 -19.38 -9.24 -2.50
N ASP A 149 -19.13 -9.40 -1.20
CA ASP A 149 -19.96 -10.24 -0.32
C ASP A 149 -21.38 -9.67 -0.18
N ASP A 150 -21.50 -8.35 0.00
CA ASP A 150 -22.79 -7.66 0.05
C ASP A 150 -23.53 -7.76 -1.30
N ALA A 151 -22.81 -7.67 -2.42
CA ALA A 151 -23.37 -7.84 -3.76
C ALA A 151 -23.90 -9.26 -3.97
N TRP A 152 -23.25 -10.28 -3.46
CA TRP A 152 -23.71 -11.65 -3.49
C TRP A 152 -24.98 -11.87 -2.62
N LEU A 153 -24.99 -11.32 -1.43
CA LEU A 153 -26.18 -11.36 -0.56
C LEU A 153 -27.36 -10.62 -1.20
N LEU A 154 -27.12 -9.48 -1.83
CA LEU A 154 -28.14 -8.74 -2.58
C LEU A 154 -28.66 -9.56 -3.77
N TRP A 155 -27.78 -10.24 -4.51
CA TRP A 155 -28.15 -11.13 -5.60
C TRP A 155 -29.14 -12.21 -5.11
N ASN A 156 -28.84 -12.88 -4.01
CA ASN A 156 -29.69 -13.92 -3.43
C ASN A 156 -31.06 -13.37 -3.03
N ASP A 157 -31.14 -12.19 -2.42
CA ASP A 157 -32.42 -11.55 -2.07
C ASP A 157 -33.23 -11.17 -3.31
N VAL A 158 -32.61 -10.64 -4.34
CA VAL A 158 -33.22 -10.28 -5.61
C VAL A 158 -33.77 -11.51 -6.34
N ARG A 159 -33.06 -12.62 -6.32
CA ARG A 159 -33.48 -13.89 -6.89
C ARG A 159 -34.65 -14.50 -6.14
N ALA A 160 -34.63 -14.42 -4.81
CA ALA A 160 -35.75 -14.88 -3.96
C ALA A 160 -37.08 -14.13 -4.27
N LEU A 161 -36.97 -12.92 -4.85
CA LEU A 161 -38.09 -12.09 -5.28
C LEU A 161 -38.50 -12.32 -6.76
N ASP A 162 -37.88 -13.26 -7.46
CA ASP A 162 -38.02 -13.53 -8.89
C ASP A 162 -37.75 -12.31 -9.79
N VAL A 163 -36.83 -11.44 -9.37
CA VAL A 163 -36.39 -10.27 -10.14
C VAL A 163 -35.08 -10.60 -10.85
N LEU A 164 -35.02 -10.42 -12.17
CA LEU A 164 -33.81 -10.60 -12.96
C LEU A 164 -33.19 -9.22 -13.27
N PRO A 165 -32.00 -8.90 -12.74
CA PRO A 165 -31.27 -7.69 -13.07
C PRO A 165 -30.90 -7.60 -14.56
N ARG A 166 -30.45 -6.44 -15.02
CA ARG A 166 -29.97 -6.29 -16.41
C ARG A 166 -28.66 -7.05 -16.63
N ALA A 167 -28.46 -7.54 -17.85
CA ALA A 167 -27.27 -8.29 -18.23
C ALA A 167 -25.95 -7.59 -17.82
N GLY A 168 -25.86 -6.27 -17.98
CA GLY A 168 -24.67 -5.53 -17.56
C GLY A 168 -24.36 -5.58 -16.06
N ALA A 169 -25.37 -5.73 -15.19
CA ALA A 169 -25.14 -5.91 -13.75
C ALA A 169 -24.74 -7.38 -13.43
N ILE A 170 -25.31 -8.32 -14.12
CA ILE A 170 -24.96 -9.76 -14.02
C ILE A 170 -23.52 -9.97 -14.49
N ASN A 171 -23.12 -9.37 -15.63
CA ASN A 171 -21.75 -9.45 -16.16
C ASN A 171 -20.75 -8.81 -15.20
N ALA A 172 -21.11 -7.68 -14.56
CA ALA A 172 -20.26 -7.05 -13.55
C ALA A 172 -20.11 -7.94 -12.30
N LEU A 173 -21.18 -8.62 -11.87
CA LEU A 173 -21.13 -9.57 -10.77
C LEU A 173 -20.24 -10.78 -11.11
N LEU A 174 -20.43 -11.39 -12.28
CA LEU A 174 -19.55 -12.47 -12.78
C LEU A 174 -18.08 -12.03 -12.83
N ALA A 175 -17.82 -10.82 -13.33
CA ALA A 175 -16.46 -10.28 -13.39
C ALA A 175 -15.84 -10.04 -12.00
N SER A 176 -16.62 -9.78 -10.97
CA SER A 176 -16.14 -9.57 -9.61
C SER A 176 -15.92 -10.87 -8.84
N LEU A 177 -16.78 -11.88 -9.09
CA LEU A 177 -16.66 -13.19 -8.46
C LEU A 177 -15.52 -14.01 -9.05
N HIS A 178 -15.07 -13.69 -10.27
CA HIS A 178 -14.00 -14.41 -10.97
C HIS A 178 -14.21 -15.93 -10.96
N THR A 179 -13.34 -16.66 -10.28
CA THR A 179 -13.32 -18.13 -10.17
C THR A 179 -13.91 -18.64 -8.85
N GLN A 180 -14.55 -17.79 -8.07
CA GLN A 180 -15.23 -18.24 -6.85
C GLN A 180 -16.37 -19.21 -7.16
N PRO A 181 -16.68 -20.16 -6.26
CA PRO A 181 -17.75 -21.13 -6.47
C PRO A 181 -19.13 -20.47 -6.69
N GLU A 182 -19.31 -19.25 -6.19
CA GLU A 182 -20.50 -18.42 -6.40
C GLU A 182 -20.71 -18.07 -7.87
N ALA A 183 -19.63 -17.87 -8.66
CA ALA A 183 -19.73 -17.61 -10.09
C ALA A 183 -20.29 -18.82 -10.85
N THR A 184 -19.87 -20.01 -10.49
CA THR A 184 -20.40 -21.26 -11.06
C THR A 184 -21.86 -21.49 -10.62
N GLN A 185 -22.17 -21.23 -9.34
CA GLN A 185 -23.53 -21.31 -8.83
C GLN A 185 -24.45 -20.33 -9.56
N LEU A 186 -24.04 -19.08 -9.75
CA LEU A 186 -24.78 -18.05 -10.49
C LEU A 186 -25.11 -18.53 -11.92
N LEU A 187 -24.16 -19.16 -12.59
CA LEU A 187 -24.33 -19.65 -13.95
C LEU A 187 -25.31 -20.84 -14.00
N VAL A 188 -25.24 -21.76 -13.05
CA VAL A 188 -26.14 -22.89 -12.94
C VAL A 188 -27.59 -22.41 -12.64
N GLU A 189 -27.75 -21.44 -11.75
CA GLU A 189 -29.06 -20.88 -11.39
C GLU A 189 -29.73 -20.13 -12.55
N LEU A 190 -28.93 -19.33 -13.30
CA LEU A 190 -29.46 -18.59 -14.45
C LEU A 190 -29.68 -19.46 -15.68
N GLY A 191 -28.87 -20.50 -15.83
CA GLY A 191 -28.74 -21.26 -17.06
C GLY A 191 -27.87 -20.51 -18.11
N VAL A 192 -26.97 -21.24 -18.72
CA VAL A 192 -25.99 -20.73 -19.70
C VAL A 192 -26.62 -19.92 -20.84
N ARG A 193 -27.83 -20.28 -21.23
CA ARG A 193 -28.58 -19.67 -22.37
C ARG A 193 -29.11 -18.27 -22.06
N GLN A 194 -29.25 -17.88 -20.80
CA GLN A 194 -29.76 -16.55 -20.40
C GLN A 194 -28.69 -15.46 -20.35
N LEU A 195 -27.42 -15.85 -20.29
CA LEU A 195 -26.30 -14.90 -20.35
C LEU A 195 -26.11 -14.39 -21.79
N ASP A 196 -25.64 -13.15 -21.90
CA ASP A 196 -25.19 -12.60 -23.20
C ASP A 196 -23.76 -13.05 -23.55
N VAL A 197 -23.27 -12.66 -24.72
CA VAL A 197 -21.92 -12.99 -25.20
C VAL A 197 -20.84 -12.46 -24.22
N VAL A 198 -21.06 -11.28 -23.64
CA VAL A 198 -20.11 -10.65 -22.71
C VAL A 198 -20.02 -11.45 -21.40
N GLY A 199 -21.15 -11.85 -20.84
CA GLY A 199 -21.21 -12.67 -19.62
C GLY A 199 -20.54 -14.03 -19.80
N LEU A 200 -20.87 -14.72 -20.91
CA LEU A 200 -20.24 -16.00 -21.24
C LEU A 200 -18.73 -15.86 -21.45
N SER A 201 -18.29 -14.84 -22.20
CA SER A 201 -16.86 -14.57 -22.43
C SER A 201 -16.13 -14.30 -21.11
N THR A 202 -16.72 -13.48 -20.22
CA THR A 202 -16.13 -13.15 -18.93
C THR A 202 -15.95 -14.39 -18.06
N PHE A 203 -16.98 -15.23 -17.98
CA PHE A 203 -16.95 -16.45 -17.19
C PHE A 203 -15.94 -17.46 -17.72
N VAL A 204 -16.01 -17.80 -19.01
CA VAL A 204 -15.10 -18.79 -19.65
C VAL A 204 -13.65 -18.30 -19.54
N HIS A 205 -13.40 -17.01 -19.84
CA HIS A 205 -12.04 -16.45 -19.79
C HIS A 205 -11.43 -16.53 -18.37
N ALA A 206 -12.20 -16.18 -17.33
CA ALA A 206 -11.72 -16.24 -15.95
C ALA A 206 -11.35 -17.68 -15.54
N HIS A 207 -12.22 -18.64 -15.80
CA HIS A 207 -12.00 -20.04 -15.44
C HIS A 207 -10.88 -20.71 -16.23
N VAL A 208 -10.78 -20.45 -17.54
CA VAL A 208 -9.67 -20.97 -18.35
C VAL A 208 -8.33 -20.43 -17.84
N LYS A 209 -8.24 -19.14 -17.53
CA LYS A 209 -7.03 -18.55 -16.93
C LYS A 209 -6.67 -19.17 -15.59
N GLU A 210 -7.65 -19.42 -14.74
CA GLU A 210 -7.40 -20.07 -13.45
C GLU A 210 -6.92 -21.51 -13.63
N CYS A 211 -7.54 -22.28 -14.56
CA CYS A 211 -7.09 -23.63 -14.89
C CYS A 211 -5.67 -23.66 -15.45
N MET A 212 -5.30 -22.66 -16.27
CA MET A 212 -3.92 -22.51 -16.77
C MET A 212 -2.92 -22.24 -15.64
N LEU A 213 -3.32 -21.50 -14.59
CA LEU A 213 -2.47 -21.20 -13.45
C LEU A 213 -2.34 -22.37 -12.48
N SER A 214 -3.48 -23.00 -12.15
CA SER A 214 -3.57 -24.05 -11.14
C SER A 214 -3.34 -25.46 -11.68
N ARG A 215 -3.24 -25.63 -13.02
CA ARG A 215 -3.15 -26.91 -13.74
C ARG A 215 -4.33 -27.85 -13.44
N HIS A 216 -5.51 -27.30 -13.14
CA HIS A 216 -6.73 -28.08 -12.97
C HIS A 216 -7.44 -28.33 -14.30
N THR A 217 -8.24 -29.38 -14.33
CA THR A 217 -9.13 -29.67 -15.47
C THR A 217 -10.33 -28.71 -15.47
N ILE A 218 -10.78 -28.37 -16.66
CA ILE A 218 -11.95 -27.50 -16.84
C ILE A 218 -13.22 -28.23 -16.41
N ASP A 219 -14.08 -27.53 -15.68
CA ASP A 219 -15.38 -28.05 -15.23
C ASP A 219 -16.39 -28.19 -16.39
N ALA A 220 -17.34 -29.14 -16.25
CA ALA A 220 -18.38 -29.38 -17.25
C ALA A 220 -19.22 -28.14 -17.57
N VAL A 221 -19.47 -27.30 -16.58
CA VAL A 221 -20.22 -26.03 -16.74
C VAL A 221 -19.49 -25.04 -17.63
N VAL A 222 -18.16 -24.99 -17.54
CA VAL A 222 -17.32 -24.13 -18.38
C VAL A 222 -17.30 -24.65 -19.82
N HIS A 223 -17.29 -25.96 -20.00
CA HIS A 223 -17.44 -26.58 -21.34
C HIS A 223 -18.77 -26.19 -21.98
N GLU A 224 -19.90 -26.32 -21.23
CA GLU A 224 -21.22 -25.92 -21.72
C GLU A 224 -21.28 -24.43 -22.08
N ALA A 225 -20.69 -23.57 -21.24
CA ALA A 225 -20.61 -22.13 -21.48
C ALA A 225 -19.78 -21.80 -22.73
N ALA A 226 -18.64 -22.50 -22.95
CA ALA A 226 -17.80 -22.34 -24.13
C ALA A 226 -18.51 -22.80 -25.41
N ASP A 227 -19.25 -23.92 -25.35
CA ASP A 227 -20.05 -24.43 -26.49
C ASP A 227 -21.16 -23.45 -26.88
N GLU A 228 -21.85 -22.87 -25.88
CA GLU A 228 -22.91 -21.89 -26.15
C GLU A 228 -22.32 -20.58 -26.70
N LEU A 229 -21.19 -20.11 -26.15
CA LEU A 229 -20.46 -18.96 -26.68
C LEU A 229 -20.07 -19.19 -28.14
N GLN A 230 -19.55 -20.35 -28.47
CA GLN A 230 -19.17 -20.73 -29.84
C GLN A 230 -20.36 -20.72 -30.81
N LYS A 231 -21.53 -21.24 -30.40
CA LYS A 231 -22.74 -21.19 -31.22
C LYS A 231 -23.14 -19.75 -31.57
N ARG A 232 -23.05 -18.84 -30.60
CA ARG A 232 -23.38 -17.43 -30.79
C ARG A 232 -22.37 -16.68 -31.65
N LEU A 233 -21.08 -17.06 -31.58
CA LEU A 233 -20.03 -16.50 -32.42
C LEU A 233 -20.20 -16.83 -33.90
N ALA A 234 -20.98 -17.86 -34.27
CA ALA A 234 -21.30 -18.12 -35.64
C ALA A 234 -22.03 -16.96 -36.33
N SER A 235 -22.68 -16.10 -35.57
CA SER A 235 -23.43 -14.91 -36.05
C SER A 235 -22.85 -13.57 -35.57
N SER A 236 -21.73 -13.56 -34.86
CA SER A 236 -21.13 -12.36 -34.26
C SER A 236 -19.64 -12.26 -34.60
N HIS A 237 -19.18 -11.03 -34.92
CA HIS A 237 -17.76 -10.71 -35.16
C HIS A 237 -17.07 -10.15 -33.91
N ASP A 238 -17.51 -10.53 -32.70
CA ASP A 238 -16.94 -10.04 -31.45
C ASP A 238 -15.53 -10.60 -31.23
N ALA A 239 -14.52 -9.75 -31.39
CA ALA A 239 -13.12 -10.15 -31.25
C ALA A 239 -12.78 -10.65 -29.84
N ILE A 240 -13.35 -10.06 -28.78
CA ILE A 240 -13.08 -10.46 -27.37
C ILE A 240 -13.58 -11.89 -27.13
N ALA A 241 -14.77 -12.17 -27.61
CA ALA A 241 -15.35 -13.50 -27.48
C ALA A 241 -14.57 -14.55 -28.30
N TRP A 242 -14.04 -14.17 -29.48
CA TRP A 242 -13.14 -15.02 -30.24
C TRP A 242 -11.82 -15.28 -29.49
N HIS A 243 -11.21 -14.27 -28.87
CA HIS A 243 -10.01 -14.49 -28.05
C HIS A 243 -10.27 -15.47 -26.90
N THR A 244 -11.43 -15.40 -26.28
CA THR A 244 -11.84 -16.33 -25.20
C THR A 244 -11.93 -17.76 -25.73
N ILE A 245 -12.56 -17.97 -26.87
CA ILE A 245 -12.68 -19.32 -27.49
C ILE A 245 -11.31 -19.84 -27.93
N LEU A 246 -10.43 -19.00 -28.48
CA LEU A 246 -9.06 -19.43 -28.86
C LEU A 246 -8.26 -19.85 -27.62
N LEU A 247 -8.37 -19.11 -26.52
CA LEU A 247 -7.73 -19.46 -25.27
C LEU A 247 -8.25 -20.77 -24.68
N TYR A 248 -9.59 -20.96 -24.71
CA TYR A 248 -10.23 -22.20 -24.29
C TYR A 248 -9.77 -23.40 -25.14
N GLU A 249 -9.78 -23.25 -26.47
CA GLU A 249 -9.33 -24.28 -27.40
C GLU A 249 -7.87 -24.67 -27.15
N GLY A 250 -7.01 -23.67 -26.96
CA GLY A 250 -5.60 -23.89 -26.68
C GLY A 250 -5.34 -24.62 -25.35
N HIS A 251 -6.18 -24.39 -24.36
CA HIS A 251 -6.05 -25.10 -23.09
C HIS A 251 -6.58 -26.52 -23.15
N VAL A 252 -7.70 -26.77 -23.85
CA VAL A 252 -8.34 -28.09 -23.91
C VAL A 252 -7.66 -29.00 -24.93
N ASN A 253 -7.41 -28.52 -26.15
CA ASN A 253 -6.97 -29.30 -27.29
C ASN A 253 -5.52 -28.98 -27.72
N GLY A 254 -4.87 -28.05 -27.03
CA GLY A 254 -3.49 -27.66 -27.30
C GLY A 254 -3.34 -26.47 -28.25
N PRO A 255 -2.13 -25.86 -28.29
CA PRO A 255 -1.86 -24.63 -29.03
C PRO A 255 -2.06 -24.78 -30.56
N ASP A 256 -1.78 -25.97 -31.13
CA ASP A 256 -1.95 -26.23 -32.54
C ASP A 256 -3.44 -26.24 -32.96
N ALA A 257 -4.31 -26.74 -32.09
CA ALA A 257 -5.75 -26.67 -32.28
C ALA A 257 -6.27 -25.24 -32.28
N ALA A 258 -5.77 -24.39 -31.33
CA ALA A 258 -6.09 -22.97 -31.27
C ALA A 258 -5.66 -22.24 -32.57
N LEU A 259 -4.45 -22.52 -33.07
CA LEU A 259 -3.94 -21.95 -34.32
C LEU A 259 -4.79 -22.39 -35.54
N ALA A 260 -5.08 -23.68 -35.68
CA ALA A 260 -5.93 -24.19 -36.75
C ALA A 260 -7.35 -23.60 -36.72
N ARG A 261 -7.87 -23.39 -35.52
CA ARG A 261 -9.15 -22.72 -35.32
C ARG A 261 -9.12 -21.23 -35.69
N ALA A 262 -8.05 -20.52 -35.34
CA ALA A 262 -7.86 -19.13 -35.76
C ALA A 262 -7.78 -19.03 -37.29
N GLU A 263 -7.00 -19.89 -37.96
CA GLU A 263 -6.90 -19.95 -39.41
C GLU A 263 -8.24 -20.23 -40.09
N ALA A 264 -8.99 -21.21 -39.60
CA ALA A 264 -10.33 -21.53 -40.09
C ALA A 264 -11.31 -20.39 -39.91
N ALA A 265 -11.24 -19.64 -38.81
CA ALA A 265 -12.08 -18.49 -38.56
C ALA A 265 -11.71 -17.30 -39.48
N LEU A 266 -10.42 -17.06 -39.72
CA LEU A 266 -9.93 -16.04 -40.65
C LEU A 266 -10.33 -16.34 -42.10
N THR A 267 -10.20 -17.58 -42.54
CA THR A 267 -10.64 -18.02 -43.87
C THR A 267 -12.14 -17.74 -44.09
N ARG A 268 -12.94 -17.86 -43.06
CA ARG A 268 -14.40 -17.58 -43.08
C ARG A 268 -14.71 -16.08 -42.83
N GLN A 269 -13.71 -15.25 -42.62
CA GLN A 269 -13.87 -13.85 -42.22
C GLN A 269 -14.76 -13.66 -40.96
N ALA A 270 -14.70 -14.60 -40.04
CA ALA A 270 -15.52 -14.62 -38.85
C ALA A 270 -15.12 -13.55 -37.81
N PHE A 271 -13.85 -13.11 -37.80
CA PHE A 271 -13.38 -11.99 -37.02
C PHE A 271 -12.15 -11.33 -37.70
N LEU A 272 -11.82 -10.10 -37.24
CA LEU A 272 -10.61 -9.41 -37.64
C LEU A 272 -9.56 -9.59 -36.54
N PRO A 273 -8.40 -10.18 -36.85
CA PRO A 273 -7.34 -10.38 -35.89
C PRO A 273 -6.73 -9.02 -35.52
N ASP A 274 -6.42 -8.88 -34.26
CA ASP A 274 -5.76 -7.72 -33.69
C ASP A 274 -4.48 -8.11 -32.91
N SER A 275 -3.89 -7.14 -32.27
CA SER A 275 -2.70 -7.34 -31.44
C SER A 275 -2.93 -8.28 -30.26
N TYR A 276 -4.14 -8.35 -29.73
CA TYR A 276 -4.48 -9.28 -28.64
C TYR A 276 -4.61 -10.73 -29.13
N THR A 277 -4.95 -10.94 -30.40
CA THR A 277 -4.99 -12.27 -31.00
C THR A 277 -3.63 -12.98 -30.90
N VAL A 278 -2.54 -12.26 -31.22
CA VAL A 278 -1.18 -12.80 -31.10
C VAL A 278 -0.85 -13.17 -29.65
N SER A 279 -1.14 -12.28 -28.72
CA SER A 279 -0.89 -12.51 -27.30
C SER A 279 -1.72 -13.69 -26.75
N THR A 280 -2.97 -13.82 -27.17
CA THR A 280 -3.87 -14.90 -26.76
C THR A 280 -3.36 -16.25 -27.26
N LEU A 281 -2.97 -16.34 -28.54
CA LEU A 281 -2.43 -17.55 -29.10
C LEU A 281 -1.10 -17.94 -28.47
N PHE A 282 -0.24 -16.97 -28.16
CA PHE A 282 1.01 -17.23 -27.47
C PHE A 282 0.78 -17.76 -26.04
N GLN A 283 -0.27 -17.31 -25.34
CA GLN A 283 -0.64 -17.83 -24.01
C GLN A 283 -1.03 -19.31 -24.01
N CYS A 284 -1.42 -19.87 -25.16
CA CYS A 284 -1.77 -21.28 -25.27
C CYS A 284 -0.55 -22.20 -25.17
N TYR A 285 0.66 -21.69 -25.38
CA TYR A 285 1.90 -22.48 -25.28
C TYR A 285 2.35 -22.59 -23.83
N ASP A 286 2.80 -23.78 -23.43
CA ASP A 286 3.35 -23.97 -22.09
C ASP A 286 4.71 -23.25 -21.99
N PRO A 287 4.86 -22.27 -21.06
CA PRO A 287 6.11 -21.53 -20.89
C PRO A 287 7.30 -22.44 -20.51
N THR A 288 7.06 -23.62 -19.96
CA THR A 288 8.12 -24.56 -19.57
C THR A 288 8.84 -25.15 -20.78
N HIS A 289 8.24 -25.09 -21.95
CA HIS A 289 8.83 -25.53 -23.25
C HIS A 289 9.44 -24.36 -24.06
N LEU A 290 9.37 -23.14 -23.55
CA LEU A 290 9.90 -21.95 -24.24
C LEU A 290 11.13 -21.43 -23.49
N THR A 291 12.20 -22.21 -23.49
CA THR A 291 13.40 -21.94 -22.71
C THR A 291 14.52 -21.25 -23.47
N THR A 292 14.44 -21.24 -24.80
CA THR A 292 15.45 -20.65 -25.69
C THR A 292 14.86 -19.55 -26.56
N CYS A 293 15.75 -18.70 -27.08
CA CYS A 293 15.39 -17.65 -28.04
C CYS A 293 14.71 -18.24 -29.27
N ASP A 294 15.29 -19.29 -29.85
CA ASP A 294 14.83 -19.92 -31.11
C ASP A 294 13.42 -20.53 -30.96
N GLU A 295 13.14 -21.19 -29.82
CA GLU A 295 11.82 -21.76 -29.54
C GLU A 295 10.76 -20.66 -29.47
N ALA A 296 10.99 -19.63 -28.65
CA ALA A 296 10.05 -18.53 -28.48
C ALA A 296 9.83 -17.74 -29.77
N LEU A 297 10.91 -17.50 -30.53
CA LEU A 297 10.86 -16.79 -31.80
C LEU A 297 10.11 -17.60 -32.87
N SER A 298 10.35 -18.90 -32.96
CA SER A 298 9.67 -19.80 -33.92
C SER A 298 8.15 -19.80 -33.67
N VAL A 299 7.71 -19.82 -32.41
CA VAL A 299 6.29 -19.72 -32.04
C VAL A 299 5.70 -18.39 -32.48
N LEU A 300 6.35 -17.27 -32.18
CA LEU A 300 5.88 -15.95 -32.59
C LEU A 300 5.81 -15.78 -34.12
N GLN A 301 6.80 -16.29 -34.85
CA GLN A 301 6.82 -16.30 -36.32
C GLN A 301 5.68 -17.16 -36.90
N ARG A 302 5.42 -18.32 -36.30
CA ARG A 302 4.34 -19.22 -36.74
C ARG A 302 2.96 -18.57 -36.51
N ILE A 303 2.76 -17.92 -35.35
CA ILE A 303 1.53 -17.16 -35.07
C ILE A 303 1.38 -16.02 -36.08
N HIS A 304 2.46 -15.24 -36.30
CA HIS A 304 2.47 -14.14 -37.27
C HIS A 304 2.12 -14.62 -38.71
N ALA A 305 2.70 -15.71 -39.14
CA ALA A 305 2.43 -16.31 -40.47
C ALA A 305 0.97 -16.73 -40.62
N THR A 306 0.35 -17.27 -39.55
CA THR A 306 -1.06 -17.72 -39.55
C THR A 306 -2.03 -16.55 -39.50
N VAL A 307 -1.77 -15.60 -38.63
CA VAL A 307 -2.74 -14.50 -38.30
C VAL A 307 -2.53 -13.27 -39.19
N GLY A 308 -1.32 -13.05 -39.74
CA GLY A 308 -0.97 -11.90 -40.57
C GLY A 308 -0.78 -10.58 -39.76
N VAL A 309 -0.82 -10.64 -38.43
CA VAL A 309 -0.64 -9.47 -37.52
C VAL A 309 0.73 -9.59 -36.86
N GLN A 310 1.49 -8.49 -36.85
CA GLN A 310 2.79 -8.44 -36.17
C GLN A 310 2.64 -8.59 -34.66
N PRO A 311 3.57 -9.29 -33.98
CA PRO A 311 3.65 -9.36 -32.55
C PRO A 311 3.77 -7.94 -31.94
N THR A 312 3.12 -7.73 -30.83
CA THR A 312 3.21 -6.46 -30.06
C THR A 312 4.24 -6.57 -28.95
N ALA A 313 4.61 -5.43 -28.38
CA ALA A 313 5.43 -5.36 -27.17
C ALA A 313 4.89 -6.26 -26.04
N HIS A 314 3.58 -6.39 -25.92
CA HIS A 314 2.96 -7.27 -24.93
C HIS A 314 3.22 -8.76 -25.22
N ALA A 315 3.03 -9.22 -26.45
CA ALA A 315 3.29 -10.60 -26.82
C ALA A 315 4.78 -10.95 -26.65
N LEU A 316 5.68 -10.04 -27.05
CA LEU A 316 7.12 -10.23 -26.87
C LEU A 316 7.53 -10.20 -25.38
N SER A 317 6.93 -9.34 -24.57
CA SER A 317 7.14 -9.32 -23.12
C SER A 317 6.78 -10.67 -22.48
N MET A 318 5.69 -11.28 -22.92
CA MET A 318 5.31 -12.62 -22.46
C MET A 318 6.33 -13.69 -22.88
N ALA A 319 6.86 -13.60 -24.09
CA ALA A 319 7.90 -14.50 -24.57
C ALA A 319 9.21 -14.33 -23.78
N ILE A 320 9.61 -13.10 -23.49
CA ILE A 320 10.75 -12.79 -22.62
C ILE A 320 10.56 -13.40 -21.22
N HIS A 321 9.37 -13.24 -20.63
CA HIS A 321 9.07 -13.86 -19.32
C HIS A 321 9.12 -15.38 -19.35
N ALA A 322 8.63 -16.01 -20.43
CA ALA A 322 8.70 -17.45 -20.59
C ALA A 322 10.14 -17.95 -20.64
N VAL A 323 11.01 -17.33 -21.48
CA VAL A 323 12.44 -17.66 -21.58
C VAL A 323 13.18 -17.43 -20.26
N LEU A 324 12.81 -16.41 -19.49
CA LEU A 324 13.35 -16.17 -18.14
C LEU A 324 12.86 -17.17 -17.08
N GLY A 325 11.99 -18.12 -17.45
CA GLY A 325 11.44 -19.11 -16.51
C GLY A 325 10.40 -18.58 -15.53
N HIS A 326 9.88 -17.36 -15.75
CA HIS A 326 8.92 -16.71 -14.85
C HIS A 326 7.46 -17.11 -15.12
N GLY A 327 7.21 -17.97 -16.11
CA GLY A 327 5.86 -18.30 -16.58
C GLY A 327 5.16 -17.11 -17.23
N HIS A 328 3.85 -17.24 -17.53
CA HIS A 328 3.08 -16.14 -18.12
C HIS A 328 2.66 -15.05 -17.13
N HIS A 329 3.00 -15.18 -15.86
CA HIS A 329 2.57 -14.27 -14.79
C HIS A 329 3.74 -13.76 -13.95
N HIS A 330 3.72 -12.45 -13.71
CA HIS A 330 4.64 -11.74 -12.84
C HIS A 330 4.57 -12.26 -11.39
N SER A 331 5.36 -13.24 -11.02
CA SER A 331 5.68 -13.46 -9.63
C SER A 331 6.92 -12.64 -9.28
N LEU A 332 6.74 -11.52 -8.62
CA LEU A 332 7.79 -10.71 -7.96
C LEU A 332 8.40 -11.48 -6.77
N GLY A 333 8.88 -12.69 -7.01
CA GLY A 333 9.61 -13.49 -6.06
C GLY A 333 11.08 -13.48 -6.44
N SER A 334 11.97 -13.36 -5.46
CA SER A 334 13.43 -13.32 -5.56
C SER A 334 14.05 -14.60 -6.15
N VAL A 335 13.72 -14.92 -7.39
CA VAL A 335 14.39 -15.98 -8.15
C VAL A 335 15.64 -15.35 -8.78
N THR A 336 16.81 -15.83 -8.38
CA THR A 336 18.05 -15.50 -9.08
C THR A 336 17.94 -16.02 -10.51
N SER A 337 17.91 -15.11 -11.49
CA SER A 337 17.84 -15.48 -12.91
C SER A 337 19.11 -16.21 -13.34
N ASP A 338 18.94 -17.33 -14.05
CA ASP A 338 20.07 -18.07 -14.62
C ASP A 338 20.74 -17.19 -15.72
N PRO A 339 22.06 -16.99 -15.69
CA PRO A 339 22.77 -16.20 -16.69
C PRO A 339 22.51 -16.64 -18.12
N GLN A 340 22.30 -17.94 -18.36
CA GLN A 340 21.98 -18.46 -19.68
C GLN A 340 20.60 -17.99 -20.15
N GLN A 341 19.58 -18.09 -19.29
CA GLN A 341 18.21 -17.60 -19.59
C GLN A 341 18.19 -16.10 -19.85
N VAL A 342 18.97 -15.32 -19.10
CA VAL A 342 19.10 -13.87 -19.31
C VAL A 342 19.74 -13.56 -20.67
N SER A 343 20.74 -14.35 -21.10
CA SER A 343 21.36 -14.22 -22.41
C SER A 343 20.38 -14.55 -23.53
N GLU A 344 19.62 -15.65 -23.41
CA GLU A 344 18.60 -16.06 -24.36
C GLU A 344 17.48 -15.02 -24.50
N ALA A 345 16.98 -14.50 -23.38
CA ALA A 345 15.97 -13.46 -23.38
C ALA A 345 16.45 -12.14 -24.02
N SER A 346 17.73 -11.81 -23.82
CA SER A 346 18.37 -10.64 -24.45
C SER A 346 18.56 -10.84 -25.95
N ALA A 347 18.88 -12.07 -26.41
CA ALA A 347 18.94 -12.42 -27.80
C ALA A 347 17.55 -12.32 -28.46
N LEU A 348 16.53 -12.90 -27.81
CA LEU A 348 15.15 -12.82 -28.29
C LEU A 348 14.68 -11.36 -28.48
N TYR A 349 14.99 -10.48 -27.54
CA TYR A 349 14.66 -9.06 -27.68
C TYR A 349 15.33 -8.42 -28.89
N LYS A 350 16.63 -8.66 -29.11
CA LYS A 350 17.40 -8.09 -30.20
C LYS A 350 16.91 -8.60 -31.55
N GLU A 351 16.66 -9.91 -31.70
CA GLU A 351 16.18 -10.53 -32.93
C GLU A 351 14.76 -10.12 -33.26
N ALA A 352 13.84 -10.14 -32.28
CA ALA A 352 12.48 -9.71 -32.50
C ALA A 352 12.40 -8.23 -32.89
N ARG A 353 13.24 -7.40 -32.31
CA ARG A 353 13.34 -5.98 -32.68
C ARG A 353 13.82 -5.80 -34.11
N SER A 354 14.81 -6.58 -34.55
CA SER A 354 15.31 -6.55 -35.91
C SER A 354 14.27 -7.03 -36.94
N LEU A 355 13.52 -8.10 -36.62
CA LEU A 355 12.53 -8.69 -37.52
C LEU A 355 11.27 -7.82 -37.67
N TRP A 356 10.77 -7.23 -36.59
CA TRP A 356 9.49 -6.50 -36.58
C TRP A 356 9.64 -5.01 -36.43
N SER A 357 10.88 -4.46 -36.46
CA SER A 357 11.18 -3.03 -36.30
C SER A 357 10.50 -2.40 -35.06
N MET A 358 10.52 -3.14 -33.94
CA MET A 358 9.83 -2.72 -32.72
C MET A 358 10.60 -1.61 -32.01
N GLU A 359 9.88 -0.60 -31.55
CA GLU A 359 10.46 0.43 -30.67
C GLU A 359 10.67 -0.13 -29.25
N PRO A 360 11.72 0.31 -28.52
CA PRO A 360 11.88 -0.02 -27.10
C PRO A 360 10.66 0.43 -26.29
N ASP A 361 10.13 -0.47 -25.52
CA ASP A 361 8.96 -0.25 -24.67
C ASP A 361 9.28 -0.66 -23.23
N PRO A 362 8.85 0.09 -22.21
CA PRO A 362 9.06 -0.30 -20.81
C PRO A 362 8.61 -1.72 -20.47
N ALA A 363 7.53 -2.19 -21.11
CA ALA A 363 7.05 -3.56 -20.90
C ALA A 363 8.02 -4.64 -21.39
N LEU A 364 8.90 -4.31 -22.36
CA LEU A 364 9.93 -5.20 -22.87
C LEU A 364 11.22 -5.12 -22.06
N LEU A 365 11.61 -3.90 -21.72
CA LEU A 365 12.89 -3.63 -21.09
C LEU A 365 12.89 -3.90 -19.59
N GLN A 366 11.77 -3.68 -18.91
CA GLN A 366 11.68 -3.90 -17.47
C GLN A 366 12.06 -5.34 -17.08
N PRO A 367 11.47 -6.41 -17.65
CA PRO A 367 11.84 -7.79 -17.30
C PRO A 367 13.31 -8.11 -17.59
N LEU A 368 13.88 -7.56 -18.66
CA LEU A 368 15.30 -7.75 -18.99
C LEU A 368 16.21 -7.04 -17.99
N ILE A 369 15.93 -5.79 -17.67
CA ILE A 369 16.68 -5.02 -16.67
C ILE A 369 16.58 -5.71 -15.30
N GLU A 370 15.39 -6.14 -14.90
CA GLU A 370 15.19 -6.90 -13.66
C GLU A 370 16.01 -8.20 -13.64
N ALA A 371 16.00 -8.96 -14.74
CA ALA A 371 16.74 -10.20 -14.86
C ALA A 371 18.26 -9.98 -14.80
N HIS A 372 18.80 -8.99 -15.50
CA HIS A 372 20.22 -8.62 -15.42
C HIS A 372 20.63 -8.15 -14.02
N CYS A 373 19.74 -7.45 -13.32
CA CYS A 373 19.97 -7.00 -11.95
C CYS A 373 19.80 -8.10 -10.89
N ALA A 374 18.94 -9.09 -11.14
CA ALA A 374 18.65 -10.20 -10.23
C ALA A 374 19.67 -11.36 -10.34
N ALA A 375 20.45 -11.42 -11.40
CA ALA A 375 21.48 -12.44 -11.61
C ALA A 375 22.42 -12.56 -10.41
N PHE A 376 23.01 -13.74 -10.19
CA PHE A 376 23.93 -13.98 -9.07
C PHE A 376 25.09 -12.98 -9.07
N VAL A 377 25.64 -12.69 -10.26
CA VAL A 377 26.54 -11.55 -10.51
C VAL A 377 25.78 -10.58 -11.41
N PRO A 378 25.29 -9.44 -10.89
CA PRO A 378 24.54 -8.48 -11.68
C PRO A 378 25.33 -7.93 -12.87
N ALA A 379 24.74 -7.98 -14.06
CA ALA A 379 25.32 -7.43 -15.28
C ALA A 379 24.85 -5.98 -15.46
N LEU A 380 25.30 -5.08 -14.57
CA LEU A 380 24.89 -3.67 -14.53
C LEU A 380 25.13 -2.96 -15.86
N ASP A 381 26.23 -3.25 -16.55
CA ASP A 381 26.57 -2.59 -17.83
C ASP A 381 25.50 -2.90 -18.90
N GLN A 382 25.04 -4.15 -18.99
CA GLN A 382 23.97 -4.52 -19.92
C GLN A 382 22.65 -3.88 -19.55
N ALA A 383 22.31 -3.88 -18.28
CA ALA A 383 21.08 -3.24 -17.77
C ALA A 383 21.09 -1.71 -18.00
N CYS A 384 22.25 -1.05 -17.81
CA CYS A 384 22.42 0.38 -18.12
C CYS A 384 22.31 0.66 -19.60
N LEU A 385 22.87 -0.21 -20.47
CA LEU A 385 22.76 -0.07 -21.93
C LEU A 385 21.31 -0.15 -22.38
N LEU A 386 20.53 -1.09 -21.86
CA LEU A 386 19.09 -1.20 -22.15
C LEU A 386 18.32 0.06 -21.72
N LEU A 387 18.63 0.58 -20.53
CA LEU A 387 18.04 1.83 -20.07
C LEU A 387 18.43 3.01 -20.98
N GLN A 388 19.71 3.14 -21.37
CA GLN A 388 20.19 4.20 -22.25
C GLN A 388 19.57 4.10 -23.63
N GLU A 389 19.39 2.90 -24.18
CA GLU A 389 18.71 2.66 -25.45
C GLU A 389 17.30 3.24 -25.43
N TYR A 390 16.53 2.97 -24.36
CA TYR A 390 15.20 3.55 -24.16
C TYR A 390 15.22 5.07 -24.07
N LEU A 391 16.21 5.62 -23.36
CA LEU A 391 16.32 7.05 -23.12
C LEU A 391 16.84 7.82 -24.34
N SER A 392 17.68 7.23 -25.21
CA SER A 392 18.25 7.87 -26.38
C SER A 392 17.27 8.03 -27.55
N GLU A 393 16.34 7.09 -27.71
CA GLU A 393 15.33 7.18 -28.77
C GLU A 393 14.31 8.30 -28.56
N ASP A 394 14.16 8.84 -27.34
CA ASP A 394 13.37 10.05 -27.08
C ASP A 394 13.93 11.29 -27.83
N THR A 395 15.24 11.30 -28.14
CA THR A 395 15.90 12.41 -28.83
C THR A 395 15.83 12.30 -30.37
N ASP A 396 15.83 11.07 -30.90
CA ASP A 396 15.93 10.84 -32.34
C ASP A 396 14.54 10.80 -33.04
N SER A 397 13.49 10.42 -32.33
CA SER A 397 12.10 10.41 -32.85
C SER A 397 11.62 11.84 -33.23
N TRP A 398 12.27 12.87 -32.71
CA TRP A 398 11.95 14.27 -33.02
C TRP A 398 12.44 14.70 -34.41
N MET A 399 13.52 14.09 -34.90
CA MET A 399 14.14 14.46 -36.17
C MET A 399 13.53 13.73 -37.38
N SER A 400 12.94 12.55 -37.20
CA SER A 400 12.46 11.71 -38.30
C SER A 400 11.00 11.96 -38.73
N THR A 401 10.13 12.46 -37.85
CA THR A 401 8.70 12.69 -38.13
C THR A 401 8.40 14.01 -38.82
N SER A 402 9.40 14.85 -39.10
CA SER A 402 9.18 16.18 -39.69
C SER A 402 9.00 16.20 -41.23
N ARG A 403 8.98 15.06 -41.93
CA ARG A 403 9.00 15.03 -43.40
C ARG A 403 7.72 14.67 -44.16
N THR A 404 6.64 14.24 -43.54
CA THR A 404 5.49 13.70 -44.30
C THR A 404 4.08 14.13 -43.90
N SER A 405 3.79 15.40 -43.55
CA SER A 405 2.41 15.88 -43.64
C SER A 405 2.30 17.40 -43.52
N LEU A 406 1.85 18.04 -44.57
CA LEU A 406 1.50 19.49 -44.61
C LEU A 406 0.35 19.88 -43.66
N LEU A 407 -0.44 18.91 -43.17
CA LEU A 407 -1.56 19.12 -42.23
C LEU A 407 -1.13 19.13 -40.73
N ALA A 408 0.10 18.70 -40.42
CA ALA A 408 0.62 18.77 -39.05
C ALA A 408 1.01 20.18 -38.58
N ARG A 409 1.04 21.16 -39.49
CA ARG A 409 1.43 22.56 -39.20
C ARG A 409 0.41 23.37 -38.37
N PHE A 410 -0.83 22.90 -38.22
CA PHE A 410 -1.89 23.67 -37.58
C PHE A 410 -2.26 23.30 -36.14
N ARG A 411 -1.64 22.30 -35.53
CA ARG A 411 -1.76 22.06 -34.08
C ARG A 411 -0.38 21.67 -33.55
N PRO A 412 0.28 22.56 -32.77
CA PRO A 412 1.46 22.12 -32.00
C PRO A 412 0.98 21.09 -30.96
N ARG A 413 1.09 19.81 -31.32
CA ARG A 413 1.04 18.75 -30.29
C ARG A 413 2.25 18.97 -29.41
N LYS A 414 2.02 19.33 -28.13
CA LYS A 414 3.05 19.25 -27.11
C LYS A 414 3.71 17.85 -27.24
N PRO A 415 5.04 17.77 -27.29
CA PRO A 415 5.70 16.48 -27.32
C PRO A 415 5.14 15.66 -26.15
N ARG A 416 4.57 14.51 -26.43
CA ARG A 416 4.24 13.52 -25.40
C ARG A 416 5.59 13.03 -24.89
N GLN A 417 6.11 13.63 -23.79
CA GLN A 417 7.17 13.01 -23.03
C GLN A 417 6.68 11.60 -22.69
N ARG A 418 7.38 10.58 -23.18
CA ARG A 418 7.12 9.20 -22.79
C ARG A 418 7.14 9.17 -21.26
N GLN A 419 6.07 8.66 -20.67
CA GLN A 419 5.97 8.57 -19.22
C GLN A 419 6.91 7.46 -18.77
N VAL A 420 8.12 7.84 -18.34
CA VAL A 420 9.14 6.91 -17.88
C VAL A 420 8.66 6.27 -16.57
N ASP A 421 8.67 4.96 -16.51
CA ASP A 421 8.23 4.22 -15.33
C ASP A 421 9.42 4.01 -14.37
N LEU A 422 9.14 4.10 -13.06
CA LEU A 422 10.10 3.76 -12.01
C LEU A 422 10.61 2.31 -12.13
N GLY A 423 9.81 1.40 -12.70
CA GLY A 423 10.16 0.00 -12.93
C GLY A 423 11.46 -0.22 -13.68
N LEU A 424 11.89 0.74 -14.52
CA LEU A 424 13.16 0.65 -15.25
C LEU A 424 14.36 1.04 -14.36
N PHE A 425 14.19 1.95 -13.42
CA PHE A 425 15.27 2.48 -12.59
C PHE A 425 15.45 1.74 -11.27
N TYR A 426 14.34 1.32 -10.67
CA TYR A 426 14.34 0.72 -9.33
C TYR A 426 15.23 -0.53 -9.22
N PRO A 427 15.17 -1.52 -10.14
CA PRO A 427 16.03 -2.69 -10.10
C PRO A 427 17.51 -2.34 -10.17
N LEU A 428 17.88 -1.36 -11.04
CA LEU A 428 19.25 -0.88 -11.18
C LEU A 428 19.78 -0.28 -9.89
N ILE A 429 19.02 0.60 -9.25
CA ILE A 429 19.41 1.23 -7.98
C ILE A 429 19.63 0.17 -6.90
N ILE A 430 18.76 -0.82 -6.80
CA ILE A 430 18.88 -1.90 -5.82
C ILE A 430 20.10 -2.80 -6.12
N ALA A 431 20.36 -3.08 -7.40
CA ALA A 431 21.52 -3.88 -7.81
C ALA A 431 22.84 -3.12 -7.57
N CYS A 432 22.90 -1.83 -7.86
CA CYS A 432 24.06 -0.97 -7.51
C CYS A 432 24.31 -0.98 -5.99
N ALA A 433 23.26 -0.88 -5.18
CA ALA A 433 23.37 -0.98 -3.72
C ALA A 433 23.94 -2.34 -3.28
N ARG A 434 23.51 -3.44 -3.92
CA ARG A 434 24.00 -4.80 -3.63
C ARG A 434 25.49 -4.96 -3.94
N LEU A 435 25.97 -4.32 -5.02
CA LEU A 435 27.37 -4.35 -5.44
C LEU A 435 28.23 -3.24 -4.81
N GLN A 436 27.66 -2.40 -3.98
CA GLN A 436 28.32 -1.25 -3.36
C GLN A 436 28.85 -0.21 -4.40
N ASP A 437 28.25 -0.19 -5.61
CA ASP A 437 28.58 0.78 -6.66
C ASP A 437 27.73 2.05 -6.48
N VAL A 438 28.14 2.86 -5.51
CA VAL A 438 27.42 4.09 -5.15
C VAL A 438 27.48 5.14 -6.26
N THR A 439 28.60 5.23 -6.98
CA THR A 439 28.79 6.18 -8.10
C THR A 439 27.78 5.97 -9.19
N ARG A 440 27.62 4.75 -9.67
CA ARG A 440 26.61 4.40 -10.69
C ARG A 440 25.18 4.60 -10.18
N ALA A 441 24.93 4.28 -8.91
CA ALA A 441 23.64 4.55 -8.29
C ALA A 441 23.27 6.05 -8.28
N LEU A 442 24.22 6.92 -8.01
CA LEU A 442 24.03 8.37 -8.05
C LEU A 442 23.70 8.85 -9.47
N ASP A 443 24.39 8.34 -10.49
CA ASP A 443 24.10 8.65 -11.90
C ASP A 443 22.67 8.26 -12.29
N VAL A 444 22.22 7.08 -11.85
CA VAL A 444 20.85 6.59 -12.09
C VAL A 444 19.81 7.44 -11.34
N LEU A 445 20.09 7.87 -10.11
CA LEU A 445 19.25 8.79 -9.35
C LEU A 445 19.13 10.16 -10.04
N ASP A 446 20.22 10.68 -10.59
CA ASP A 446 20.24 11.94 -11.33
C ASP A 446 19.40 11.87 -12.61
N GLN A 447 19.51 10.78 -13.36
CA GLN A 447 18.67 10.55 -14.56
C GLN A 447 17.20 10.48 -14.18
N LEU A 448 16.86 9.82 -13.06
CA LEU A 448 15.51 9.71 -12.55
C LEU A 448 14.95 11.08 -12.14
N ALA A 449 15.77 11.92 -11.49
CA ALA A 449 15.40 13.28 -11.10
C ALA A 449 15.20 14.19 -12.32
N GLN A 450 16.12 14.15 -13.31
CA GLN A 450 16.04 14.94 -14.55
C GLN A 450 14.75 14.64 -15.33
N ARG A 451 14.30 13.39 -15.32
CA ARG A 451 13.08 12.94 -16.00
C ARG A 451 11.80 13.20 -15.18
N ARG A 452 11.91 13.71 -13.97
CA ARG A 452 10.79 14.01 -13.06
C ARG A 452 9.88 12.79 -12.85
N VAL A 453 10.46 11.61 -12.76
CA VAL A 453 9.72 10.36 -12.52
C VAL A 453 9.10 10.42 -11.12
N ARG A 454 7.82 10.12 -11.02
CA ARG A 454 7.11 10.11 -9.75
C ARG A 454 7.49 8.88 -8.94
N VAL A 455 8.22 9.08 -7.85
CA VAL A 455 8.64 8.01 -6.94
C VAL A 455 7.65 7.94 -5.77
N PRO A 456 7.02 6.78 -5.51
CA PRO A 456 6.14 6.64 -4.36
C PRO A 456 6.96 6.57 -3.05
N PRO A 457 6.42 7.07 -1.91
CA PRO A 457 7.15 7.19 -0.65
C PRO A 457 7.83 5.90 -0.16
N HIS A 458 7.14 4.75 -0.32
CA HIS A 458 7.70 3.45 0.08
C HIS A 458 8.93 3.04 -0.77
N ALA A 459 8.95 3.39 -2.06
CA ALA A 459 10.10 3.13 -2.92
C ALA A 459 11.24 4.07 -2.59
N THR A 460 10.98 5.38 -2.37
CA THR A 460 11.98 6.36 -1.94
C THR A 460 12.71 5.88 -0.69
N ILE A 461 11.98 5.50 0.37
CA ILE A 461 12.62 5.07 1.62
C ILE A 461 13.40 3.76 1.45
N THR A 462 12.89 2.82 0.64
CA THR A 462 13.57 1.53 0.42
C THR A 462 14.87 1.72 -0.36
N MET A 463 14.85 2.50 -1.46
CA MET A 463 16.05 2.83 -2.23
C MET A 463 17.08 3.56 -1.36
N THR A 464 16.66 4.61 -0.64
CA THR A 464 17.54 5.39 0.22
C THR A 464 18.21 4.52 1.28
N LYS A 465 17.45 3.68 1.99
CA LYS A 465 18.02 2.76 3.00
C LYS A 465 19.02 1.78 2.40
N ARG A 466 18.71 1.18 1.24
CA ARG A 466 19.59 0.22 0.58
C ARG A 466 20.91 0.88 0.13
N LEU A 467 20.81 2.07 -0.45
CA LEU A 467 21.99 2.82 -0.88
C LEU A 467 22.84 3.28 0.30
N LEU A 468 22.22 3.81 1.36
CA LEU A 468 22.94 4.20 2.58
C LEU A 468 23.66 3.01 3.25
N SER A 469 23.03 1.81 3.21
CA SER A 469 23.68 0.58 3.72
C SER A 469 24.85 0.12 2.84
N ALA A 470 24.92 0.57 1.59
CA ALA A 470 25.98 0.23 0.64
C ALA A 470 27.13 1.25 0.67
N CYS A 471 26.94 2.41 1.29
CA CYS A 471 27.99 3.42 1.42
C CYS A 471 29.10 2.95 2.37
N SER A 472 30.34 3.14 1.98
CA SER A 472 31.51 2.90 2.83
C SER A 472 32.03 4.18 3.49
N THR A 473 31.66 5.34 2.93
CA THR A 473 32.11 6.64 3.43
C THR A 473 30.94 7.56 3.79
N TYR A 474 31.23 8.53 4.66
CA TYR A 474 30.26 9.56 5.03
C TYR A 474 29.84 10.43 3.84
N ASP A 475 30.81 10.80 3.00
CA ASP A 475 30.54 11.67 1.85
C ASP A 475 29.57 11.00 0.87
N ASP A 476 29.72 9.71 0.64
CA ASP A 476 28.78 8.93 -0.18
C ASP A 476 27.39 8.90 0.45
N ALA A 477 27.29 8.67 1.75
CA ALA A 477 26.02 8.65 2.46
C ALA A 477 25.29 10.00 2.39
N TRP A 478 26.06 11.09 2.51
CA TRP A 478 25.54 12.45 2.39
C TRP A 478 25.04 12.74 0.97
N LEU A 479 25.79 12.38 -0.05
CA LEU A 479 25.41 12.54 -1.44
C LEU A 479 24.17 11.72 -1.78
N VAL A 480 24.11 10.46 -1.35
CA VAL A 480 22.95 9.57 -1.54
C VAL A 480 21.70 10.16 -0.92
N TYR A 481 21.81 10.66 0.33
CA TYR A 481 20.67 11.29 0.99
C TYR A 481 20.16 12.51 0.21
N HIS A 482 21.06 13.43 -0.15
CA HIS A 482 20.66 14.66 -0.85
C HIS A 482 20.03 14.38 -2.22
N ARG A 483 20.58 13.42 -2.99
CA ARG A 483 20.00 13.03 -4.28
C ARG A 483 18.63 12.36 -4.12
N ALA A 484 18.50 11.46 -3.16
CA ALA A 484 17.23 10.82 -2.86
C ALA A 484 16.18 11.83 -2.34
N HIS A 485 16.62 12.81 -1.53
CA HIS A 485 15.71 13.85 -1.02
C HIS A 485 15.17 14.73 -2.15
N ALA A 486 15.99 15.05 -3.14
CA ALA A 486 15.60 15.86 -4.30
C ALA A 486 14.54 15.17 -5.18
N LEU A 487 14.38 13.85 -5.13
CA LEU A 487 13.32 13.13 -5.85
C LEU A 487 11.90 13.43 -5.34
N GLY A 488 11.78 13.92 -4.12
CA GLY A 488 10.49 14.19 -3.49
C GLY A 488 9.77 12.93 -3.01
N GLY A 489 8.47 13.06 -2.75
CA GLY A 489 7.65 11.94 -2.25
C GLY A 489 7.84 11.61 -0.78
N TRP A 490 8.50 12.49 -0.02
CA TRP A 490 8.75 12.34 1.41
C TRP A 490 7.48 12.61 2.21
N THR A 491 7.22 11.75 3.19
CA THR A 491 6.11 11.85 4.14
C THR A 491 6.65 11.84 5.56
N HIS A 492 5.83 12.20 6.53
CA HIS A 492 6.18 12.11 7.96
C HIS A 492 6.80 10.74 8.30
N ASP A 493 6.16 9.65 7.90
CA ASP A 493 6.60 8.28 8.18
C ASP A 493 7.95 7.94 7.50
N THR A 494 8.18 8.42 6.27
CA THR A 494 9.45 8.18 5.57
C THR A 494 10.62 8.87 6.26
N TYR A 495 10.46 10.13 6.71
CA TYR A 495 11.47 10.84 7.48
C TYR A 495 11.76 10.14 8.83
N ALA A 496 10.72 9.81 9.60
CA ALA A 496 10.87 9.15 10.89
C ALA A 496 11.60 7.79 10.77
N ARG A 497 11.24 6.98 9.77
CA ARG A 497 11.91 5.71 9.48
C ARG A 497 13.36 5.90 9.04
N LEU A 498 13.65 6.97 8.32
CA LEU A 498 15.02 7.25 7.90
C LEU A 498 15.89 7.71 9.07
N VAL A 499 15.39 8.58 9.94
CA VAL A 499 16.10 8.94 11.18
C VAL A 499 16.41 7.70 12.01
N ALA A 500 15.41 6.83 12.23
CA ALA A 500 15.60 5.58 12.96
C ALA A 500 16.60 4.61 12.28
N PHE A 501 16.67 4.61 10.97
CA PHE A 501 17.64 3.83 10.23
C PHE A 501 19.05 4.40 10.36
N LEU A 502 19.24 5.71 10.16
CA LEU A 502 20.53 6.38 10.26
C LEU A 502 21.15 6.26 11.67
N CYS A 503 20.31 6.33 12.71
CA CYS A 503 20.77 6.12 14.09
C CYS A 503 21.30 4.70 14.36
N ARG A 504 21.06 3.74 13.48
CA ARG A 504 21.53 2.34 13.56
C ARG A 504 22.55 1.98 12.49
N LEU A 505 22.78 2.89 11.53
CA LEU A 505 23.73 2.66 10.44
C LEU A 505 25.16 2.67 10.95
N VAL A 506 25.94 1.66 10.54
CA VAL A 506 27.37 1.55 10.84
C VAL A 506 28.13 1.66 9.52
N LEU A 507 29.07 2.59 9.43
CA LEU A 507 29.95 2.80 8.29
C LEU A 507 31.39 2.49 8.72
N ASP A 508 32.05 1.57 8.02
CA ASP A 508 33.45 1.17 8.29
C ASP A 508 33.77 0.90 9.78
N GLY A 509 32.82 0.26 10.51
CA GLY A 509 32.95 0.00 11.94
C GLY A 509 32.62 1.16 12.86
N GLU A 510 32.31 2.34 12.30
CA GLU A 510 31.84 3.51 13.03
C GLU A 510 30.35 3.73 12.80
N SER A 511 29.67 4.32 13.79
CA SER A 511 28.26 4.71 13.63
C SER A 511 28.15 5.90 12.67
N ALA A 512 26.97 6.05 12.06
CA ALA A 512 26.70 7.20 11.18
C ALA A 512 27.03 8.51 11.89
N PRO A 513 27.62 9.50 11.16
CA PRO A 513 27.93 10.80 11.72
C PRO A 513 26.69 11.47 12.30
N PRO A 514 26.84 12.14 13.46
CA PRO A 514 25.72 12.72 14.20
C PRO A 514 24.97 13.82 13.44
N GLU A 515 25.60 14.44 12.45
CA GLU A 515 25.02 15.54 11.68
C GLU A 515 23.95 15.08 10.70
N LEU A 516 24.08 13.89 10.13
CA LEU A 516 23.13 13.39 9.11
C LEU A 516 21.72 13.15 9.66
N PRO A 517 21.51 12.49 10.81
CA PRO A 517 20.19 12.40 11.42
C PRO A 517 19.56 13.75 11.76
N LEU A 518 20.38 14.74 12.20
CA LEU A 518 19.90 16.10 12.47
C LEU A 518 19.49 16.84 11.20
N GLN A 519 20.24 16.66 10.09
CA GLN A 519 19.88 17.25 8.80
C GLN A 519 18.53 16.71 8.31
N VAL A 520 18.33 15.39 8.39
CA VAL A 520 17.04 14.76 8.02
C VAL A 520 15.88 15.30 8.85
N LEU A 521 16.12 15.53 10.15
CA LEU A 521 15.13 16.15 11.04
C LEU A 521 14.84 17.61 10.66
N ALA A 522 15.86 18.37 10.28
CA ALA A 522 15.72 19.75 9.81
C ALA A 522 14.91 19.81 8.50
N ASP A 523 15.21 18.93 7.54
CA ASP A 523 14.50 18.82 6.27
C ASP A 523 13.03 18.39 6.48
N MET A 524 12.78 17.48 7.43
CA MET A 524 11.43 17.09 7.84
C MET A 524 10.62 18.30 8.31
N ARG A 525 11.20 19.13 9.18
CA ARG A 525 10.56 20.37 9.66
C ARG A 525 10.39 21.41 8.54
N GLY A 526 11.39 21.56 7.68
CA GLY A 526 11.34 22.43 6.51
C GLY A 526 10.22 22.03 5.53
N ALA A 527 9.89 20.75 5.45
CA ALA A 527 8.77 20.23 4.67
C ALA A 527 7.40 20.38 5.37
N GLY A 528 7.35 20.96 6.58
CA GLY A 528 6.12 21.18 7.34
C GLY A 528 5.65 19.99 8.17
N PHE A 529 6.49 18.97 8.37
CA PHE A 529 6.17 17.83 9.22
C PHE A 529 6.79 18.01 10.62
N HIS A 530 6.03 17.68 11.66
CA HIS A 530 6.50 17.75 13.04
C HIS A 530 7.00 16.38 13.49
N PRO A 531 8.23 16.26 14.04
CA PRO A 531 8.73 15.01 14.58
C PRO A 531 7.89 14.52 15.75
N SER A 532 7.67 13.22 15.83
CA SER A 532 6.95 12.62 16.96
C SER A 532 7.85 12.46 18.20
N PRO A 533 7.29 12.29 19.41
CA PRO A 533 8.07 11.97 20.61
C PRO A 533 9.01 10.79 20.42
N SER A 534 8.55 9.74 19.72
CA SER A 534 9.38 8.57 19.42
C SER A 534 10.58 8.88 18.52
N THR A 535 10.47 9.83 17.58
CA THR A 535 11.59 10.26 16.74
C THR A 535 12.68 10.92 17.56
N TYR A 536 12.31 11.80 18.50
CA TYR A 536 13.25 12.43 19.41
C TYR A 536 13.86 11.43 20.40
N THR A 537 13.09 10.46 20.89
CA THR A 537 13.59 9.38 21.74
C THR A 537 14.70 8.59 21.07
N ILE A 538 14.52 8.19 19.82
CA ILE A 538 15.53 7.45 19.04
C ILE A 538 16.80 8.29 18.85
N LEU A 539 16.65 9.58 18.59
CA LEU A 539 17.79 10.48 18.39
C LEU A 539 18.56 10.71 19.68
N LEU A 540 17.88 10.90 20.82
CA LEU A 540 18.50 11.00 22.14
C LEU A 540 19.26 9.73 22.51
N ASP A 541 18.68 8.56 22.26
CA ASP A 541 19.32 7.26 22.50
C ASP A 541 20.58 7.08 21.65
N PHE A 542 20.53 7.50 20.39
CA PHE A 542 21.70 7.51 19.49
C PHE A 542 22.83 8.38 20.04
N TYR A 543 22.57 9.65 20.42
CA TYR A 543 23.61 10.51 20.96
C TYR A 543 24.13 10.03 22.31
N ALA A 544 23.29 9.44 23.13
CA ALA A 544 23.67 8.93 24.42
C ALA A 544 24.55 7.68 24.35
N LYS A 545 24.15 6.71 23.56
CA LYS A 545 24.78 5.37 23.55
C LYS A 545 25.91 5.25 22.54
N THR A 546 25.76 5.86 21.37
CA THR A 546 26.70 5.65 20.26
C THR A 546 27.82 6.67 20.26
N HIS A 547 27.51 7.93 20.46
CA HIS A 547 28.50 9.03 20.38
C HIS A 547 28.84 9.65 21.72
N ALA A 548 28.03 9.43 22.77
CA ALA A 548 28.17 10.04 24.09
C ALA A 548 28.45 11.58 24.03
N THR A 549 27.88 12.27 23.02
CA THR A 549 28.16 13.69 22.77
C THR A 549 27.13 14.57 23.47
N LEU A 550 27.58 15.31 24.48
CA LEU A 550 26.76 16.28 25.18
C LEU A 550 26.20 17.38 24.25
N ALA A 551 26.95 17.73 23.20
CA ALA A 551 26.52 18.71 22.20
C ALA A 551 25.28 18.23 21.42
N GLY A 552 25.24 16.97 20.96
CA GLY A 552 24.10 16.38 20.25
C GLY A 552 22.87 16.26 21.14
N VAL A 553 23.05 15.87 22.42
CA VAL A 553 21.96 15.79 23.39
C VAL A 553 21.37 17.18 23.65
N ARG A 554 22.22 18.21 23.83
CA ARG A 554 21.77 19.60 24.01
C ARG A 554 21.03 20.14 22.78
N ALA A 555 21.58 19.93 21.60
CA ALA A 555 20.93 20.36 20.36
C ALA A 555 19.53 19.70 20.19
N THR A 556 19.43 18.41 20.50
CA THR A 556 18.14 17.71 20.45
C THR A 556 17.18 18.25 21.52
N HIS A 557 17.67 18.53 22.74
CA HIS A 557 16.83 19.12 23.80
C HIS A 557 16.32 20.51 23.42
N GLU A 558 17.16 21.37 22.82
CA GLU A 558 16.73 22.67 22.30
C GLU A 558 15.66 22.54 21.20
N LEU A 559 15.76 21.55 20.32
CA LEU A 559 14.74 21.27 19.30
C LEU A 559 13.42 20.85 19.93
N ILE A 560 13.45 20.01 20.98
CA ILE A 560 12.26 19.60 21.76
C ILE A 560 11.62 20.83 22.41
N GLN A 561 12.40 21.70 23.06
CA GLN A 561 11.88 22.90 23.74
C GLN A 561 11.24 23.92 22.77
N ARG A 562 11.74 23.99 21.54
CA ARG A 562 11.21 24.90 20.50
C ARG A 562 10.02 24.32 19.72
N ASP A 563 9.72 23.06 19.90
CA ASP A 563 8.61 22.40 19.19
C ASP A 563 7.29 22.59 19.93
N MET A 564 6.53 23.61 19.51
CA MET A 564 5.25 23.97 20.13
C MET A 564 4.12 22.94 19.86
N HIS A 565 4.33 22.00 18.96
CA HIS A 565 3.37 20.95 18.63
C HIS A 565 3.66 19.63 19.36
N LEU A 566 4.78 19.58 20.09
CA LEU A 566 5.20 18.39 20.81
C LEU A 566 4.66 18.42 22.23
N GLU A 567 3.91 17.40 22.60
CA GLU A 567 3.58 17.09 23.99
C GLU A 567 4.53 15.99 24.48
N PRO A 568 5.54 16.31 25.31
CA PRO A 568 6.48 15.31 25.79
C PRO A 568 5.77 14.28 26.67
N ASP A 569 5.91 13.00 26.30
CA ASP A 569 5.47 11.88 27.11
C ASP A 569 6.57 11.48 28.13
N LEU A 570 6.23 10.63 29.10
CA LEU A 570 7.20 10.12 30.08
C LEU A 570 8.36 9.40 29.42
N VAL A 571 8.13 8.69 28.31
CA VAL A 571 9.17 7.95 27.59
C VAL A 571 10.22 8.90 27.02
N LEU A 572 9.80 10.01 26.45
CA LEU A 572 10.69 11.05 25.92
C LEU A 572 11.48 11.73 27.07
N ILE A 573 10.82 12.01 28.19
CA ILE A 573 11.47 12.59 29.39
C ILE A 573 12.53 11.63 29.91
N HIS A 574 12.23 10.34 30.06
CA HIS A 574 13.20 9.32 30.48
C HIS A 574 14.39 9.22 29.50
N ALA A 575 14.10 9.24 28.19
CA ALA A 575 15.14 9.21 27.18
C ALA A 575 16.07 10.44 27.30
N LEU A 576 15.51 11.62 27.54
CA LEU A 576 16.27 12.85 27.72
C LEU A 576 17.13 12.81 28.98
N MET A 577 16.58 12.38 30.11
CA MET A 577 17.33 12.21 31.36
C MET A 577 18.44 11.18 31.21
N ASN A 578 18.15 10.03 30.61
CA ASN A 578 19.16 9.01 30.33
C ASN A 578 20.25 9.51 29.39
N ALA A 579 19.88 10.27 28.36
CA ALA A 579 20.86 10.84 27.44
C ALA A 579 21.85 11.78 28.15
N TYR A 580 21.37 12.66 29.04
CA TYR A 580 22.22 13.49 29.86
C TYR A 580 23.04 12.70 30.88
N ASN A 581 22.46 11.64 31.47
CA ASN A 581 23.18 10.75 32.36
C ASN A 581 24.40 10.06 31.67
N TYR A 582 24.16 9.48 30.47
CA TYR A 582 25.23 8.86 29.69
C TYR A 582 26.28 9.89 29.20
N ALA A 583 25.84 11.10 28.85
CA ALA A 583 26.72 12.19 28.46
C ALA A 583 27.50 12.82 29.64
N GLY A 584 27.34 12.34 30.86
CA GLY A 584 28.06 12.83 32.04
C GLY A 584 27.63 14.24 32.50
N ALA A 585 26.37 14.58 32.36
CA ALA A 585 25.83 15.90 32.65
C ALA A 585 24.77 15.85 33.78
N PRO A 586 25.13 15.53 35.03
CA PRO A 586 24.20 15.32 36.14
C PRO A 586 23.37 16.56 36.49
N ALA A 587 23.91 17.76 36.33
CA ALA A 587 23.20 19.00 36.60
C ALA A 587 21.92 19.15 35.74
N GLN A 588 21.97 18.71 34.48
CA GLN A 588 20.81 18.74 33.59
C GLN A 588 19.75 17.71 33.99
N VAL A 589 20.16 16.50 34.41
CA VAL A 589 19.23 15.50 34.95
C VAL A 589 18.53 15.98 36.18
N LEU A 590 19.27 16.58 37.12
CA LEU A 590 18.70 17.16 38.35
C LEU A 590 17.78 18.35 38.04
N GLY A 591 18.13 19.21 37.06
CA GLY A 591 17.26 20.32 36.64
C GLY A 591 15.94 19.83 36.03
N ILE A 592 15.96 18.73 35.27
CA ILE A 592 14.72 18.09 34.78
C ILE A 592 13.92 17.51 35.94
N TRP A 593 14.58 16.83 36.87
CA TRP A 593 13.94 16.31 38.10
C TRP A 593 13.23 17.41 38.86
N ASP A 594 13.89 18.54 39.14
CA ASP A 594 13.30 19.68 39.84
C ASP A 594 12.08 20.22 39.10
N SER A 595 12.15 20.30 37.78
CA SER A 595 11.03 20.74 36.95
C SER A 595 9.85 19.79 37.07
N LEU A 596 10.08 18.47 37.05
CA LEU A 596 9.03 17.47 37.24
C LEU A 596 8.41 17.55 38.65
N MET A 597 9.20 17.78 39.68
CA MET A 597 8.71 17.95 41.04
C MET A 597 7.81 19.19 41.17
N VAL A 598 8.17 20.30 40.53
CA VAL A 598 7.33 21.51 40.47
C VAL A 598 6.01 21.22 39.74
N LEU A 599 6.05 20.48 38.62
CA LEU A 599 4.83 20.11 37.90
C LEU A 599 3.92 19.19 38.72
N CYS A 600 4.48 18.20 39.40
CA CYS A 600 3.72 17.29 40.25
C CYS A 600 3.06 18.06 41.45
N HIS A 601 3.76 19.02 42.03
CA HIS A 601 3.24 19.85 43.10
C HIS A 601 2.07 20.73 42.62
N ASN A 602 2.21 21.38 41.48
CA ASN A 602 1.22 22.29 40.92
C ASN A 602 -0.03 21.57 40.37
N ALA A 603 0.15 20.39 39.77
CA ALA A 603 -0.94 19.62 39.15
C ALA A 603 -1.75 18.77 40.17
N GLY A 604 -1.28 18.63 41.40
CA GLY A 604 -1.93 17.83 42.45
C GLY A 604 -2.01 16.32 42.13
N ALA A 605 -1.31 15.85 41.06
CA ALA A 605 -1.30 14.45 40.67
C ALA A 605 0.09 14.04 40.15
N PRO A 606 0.64 12.88 40.55
CA PRO A 606 1.97 12.41 40.16
C PRO A 606 2.00 11.84 38.74
N ARG A 607 1.29 12.47 37.79
CA ARG A 607 1.19 11.96 36.41
C ARG A 607 2.51 12.01 35.61
N PHE A 608 3.49 12.77 36.10
CA PHE A 608 4.78 12.99 35.41
C PHE A 608 5.95 12.38 36.17
N LEU A 609 5.70 11.57 37.19
CA LEU A 609 6.73 10.93 38.01
C LEU A 609 6.40 9.45 38.21
N ASP A 610 7.38 8.60 37.89
CA ASP A 610 7.29 7.16 38.10
C ASP A 610 8.59 6.60 38.71
N ASP A 611 8.66 5.33 38.98
CA ASP A 611 9.83 4.64 39.52
C ASP A 611 11.03 4.66 38.57
N VAL A 612 10.80 4.69 37.25
CA VAL A 612 11.85 4.80 36.24
C VAL A 612 12.57 6.15 36.37
N THR A 613 11.82 7.24 36.56
CA THR A 613 12.39 8.59 36.78
C THR A 613 13.32 8.60 38.00
N VAL A 614 12.87 8.01 39.12
CA VAL A 614 13.68 7.90 40.34
C VAL A 614 14.93 7.04 40.14
N THR A 615 14.79 5.92 39.41
CA THR A 615 15.90 5.02 39.06
C THR A 615 16.98 5.74 38.24
N ILE A 616 16.59 6.55 37.25
CA ILE A 616 17.54 7.34 36.42
C ILE A 616 18.31 8.34 37.28
N VAL A 617 17.62 9.00 38.23
CA VAL A 617 18.25 9.97 39.15
C VAL A 617 19.24 9.24 40.08
N CYS A 618 18.86 8.07 40.61
CA CYS A 618 19.78 7.23 41.41
C CYS A 618 21.05 6.85 40.65
N ASP A 619 20.93 6.37 39.39
CA ASP A 619 22.08 6.02 38.55
C ASP A 619 22.94 7.25 38.26
N THR A 620 22.31 8.39 37.97
CA THR A 620 23.03 9.65 37.73
C THR A 620 23.82 10.10 38.94
N CYS A 621 23.19 10.13 40.12
CA CYS A 621 23.84 10.52 41.36
C CYS A 621 24.97 9.53 41.73
N GLY A 622 24.77 8.24 41.52
CA GLY A 622 25.80 7.22 41.78
C GLY A 622 27.01 7.37 40.85
N ARG A 623 26.82 7.66 39.59
CA ARG A 623 27.92 7.94 38.64
C ARG A 623 28.67 9.24 38.94
N ALA A 624 27.96 10.24 39.39
CA ALA A 624 28.52 11.57 39.68
C ALA A 624 29.05 11.70 41.14
N GLY A 625 28.90 10.70 42.00
CA GLY A 625 29.29 10.76 43.41
C GLY A 625 28.44 11.70 44.25
N LEU A 626 27.22 12.02 43.84
CA LEU A 626 26.34 13.02 44.48
C LEU A 626 25.42 12.38 45.54
N LEU A 627 26.00 11.60 46.47
CA LEU A 627 25.24 10.83 47.46
C LEU A 627 24.36 11.70 48.38
N GLY A 628 24.84 12.88 48.79
CA GLY A 628 24.07 13.81 49.66
C GLY A 628 22.77 14.23 48.98
N VAL A 629 22.84 14.64 47.70
CA VAL A 629 21.66 15.04 46.92
C VAL A 629 20.68 13.87 46.78
N MET A 630 21.20 12.66 46.51
CA MET A 630 20.33 11.50 46.36
C MET A 630 19.61 11.12 47.65
N ARG A 631 20.26 11.21 48.81
CA ARG A 631 19.62 11.00 50.14
C ARG A 631 18.44 11.97 50.36
N GLU A 632 18.57 13.24 50.01
CA GLU A 632 17.51 14.23 50.09
C GLU A 632 16.32 13.91 49.17
N ILE A 633 16.65 13.52 47.91
CA ILE A 633 15.65 13.10 46.92
C ILE A 633 14.88 11.89 47.44
N LEU A 634 15.59 10.83 47.90
CA LEU A 634 14.93 9.62 48.41
C LEU A 634 14.10 9.87 49.65
N ALA A 635 14.57 10.74 50.56
CA ALA A 635 13.78 11.15 51.72
C ALA A 635 12.47 11.84 51.32
N THR A 636 12.52 12.64 50.25
CA THR A 636 11.34 13.30 49.68
C THR A 636 10.41 12.30 49.02
N VAL A 637 10.95 11.39 48.19
CA VAL A 637 10.18 10.30 47.53
C VAL A 637 9.50 9.40 48.56
N ARG A 638 10.24 8.93 49.56
CA ARG A 638 9.67 8.09 50.66
C ARG A 638 8.55 8.77 51.40
N ARG A 639 8.64 10.09 51.64
CA ARG A 639 7.65 10.86 52.39
C ARG A 639 6.41 11.21 51.58
N GLN A 640 6.57 11.58 50.29
CA GLN A 640 5.49 12.13 49.47
C GLN A 640 4.96 11.14 48.43
N TYR A 641 5.80 10.22 47.96
CA TYR A 641 5.53 9.30 46.87
C TYR A 641 5.97 7.86 47.19
N ALA A 642 5.61 7.36 48.40
CA ALA A 642 6.04 6.05 48.90
C ALA A 642 5.74 4.87 47.93
N HIS A 643 4.69 5.00 47.11
CA HIS A 643 4.32 3.99 46.09
C HIS A 643 5.35 3.84 44.96
N LEU A 644 6.24 4.83 44.77
CA LEU A 644 7.33 4.77 43.78
C LEU A 644 8.56 4.02 44.32
N MET A 645 8.60 3.67 45.58
CA MET A 645 9.70 2.88 46.17
C MET A 645 9.55 1.41 45.81
N THR A 646 9.73 1.12 44.52
CA THR A 646 9.69 -0.23 43.92
C THR A 646 11.04 -0.95 44.08
N LYS A 647 11.06 -2.24 43.80
CA LYS A 647 12.31 -3.04 43.78
C LYS A 647 13.38 -2.40 42.87
N THR A 648 12.99 -1.89 41.69
CA THR A 648 13.91 -1.24 40.76
C THR A 648 14.60 0.00 41.35
N VAL A 649 13.87 0.78 42.13
CA VAL A 649 14.41 1.95 42.86
C VAL A 649 15.38 1.51 43.96
N TYR A 650 15.05 0.44 44.73
CA TYR A 650 15.96 -0.11 45.71
C TYR A 650 17.24 -0.67 45.11
N ASP A 651 17.13 -1.38 43.97
CA ASP A 651 18.30 -1.85 43.21
C ASP A 651 19.21 -0.71 42.76
N ALA A 652 18.62 0.34 42.19
CA ALA A 652 19.37 1.53 41.77
C ALA A 652 19.98 2.30 42.98
N TRP A 653 19.28 2.34 44.12
CA TRP A 653 19.76 2.95 45.32
C TRP A 653 20.98 2.20 45.92
N THR A 654 20.88 0.89 46.01
CA THR A 654 22.00 0.04 46.49
C THR A 654 23.21 0.17 45.57
N GLU A 655 23.02 0.21 44.27
CA GLU A 655 24.09 0.45 43.30
C GLU A 655 24.69 1.87 43.43
N CYS A 656 23.87 2.88 43.66
CA CYS A 656 24.34 4.27 43.92
C CYS A 656 25.22 4.32 45.17
N LEU A 657 24.80 3.72 46.28
CA LEU A 657 25.59 3.63 47.51
C LEU A 657 26.93 2.95 47.27
N ALA A 658 26.91 1.77 46.60
CA ALA A 658 28.12 0.99 46.30
C ALA A 658 29.10 1.79 45.41
N ARG A 659 28.61 2.51 44.41
CA ARG A 659 29.42 3.37 43.53
C ARG A 659 30.04 4.56 44.29
N CYS A 660 29.36 5.08 45.30
CA CYS A 660 29.85 6.17 46.16
C CYS A 660 30.79 5.68 47.28
N GLY A 661 31.13 4.40 47.32
CA GLY A 661 32.02 3.80 48.37
C GLY A 661 31.33 3.49 49.66
N HIS A 662 30.01 3.46 49.73
CA HIS A 662 29.19 3.13 50.93
C HIS A 662 28.62 1.72 50.83
N LEU A 663 29.50 0.71 50.57
CA LEU A 663 29.12 -0.68 50.36
C LEU A 663 28.41 -1.30 51.59
N THR A 664 28.84 -0.97 52.80
CA THR A 664 28.22 -1.47 54.04
C THR A 664 26.78 -1.00 54.17
N GLU A 665 26.51 0.26 53.85
CA GLU A 665 25.16 0.83 53.86
C GLU A 665 24.30 0.20 52.72
N ALA A 666 24.89 -0.07 51.54
CA ALA A 666 24.19 -0.77 50.49
C ALA A 666 23.72 -2.17 50.88
N VAL A 667 24.57 -2.90 51.62
CA VAL A 667 24.25 -4.24 52.18
C VAL A 667 23.18 -4.09 53.27
N ASP A 668 23.24 -3.05 54.11
CA ASP A 668 22.21 -2.76 55.13
C ASP A 668 20.83 -2.57 54.50
N VAL A 669 20.73 -1.81 53.41
CA VAL A 669 19.47 -1.64 52.63
C VAL A 669 18.94 -2.97 52.11
N VAL A 670 19.82 -3.85 51.62
CA VAL A 670 19.38 -5.20 51.13
C VAL A 670 18.87 -6.04 52.29
N VAL A 671 19.63 -6.11 53.40
CA VAL A 671 19.31 -6.96 54.54
C VAL A 671 18.13 -6.49 55.35
N GLN A 672 18.04 -5.16 55.61
CA GLN A 672 17.04 -4.60 56.49
C GLN A 672 15.77 -4.17 55.77
N ASP A 673 15.90 -3.51 54.59
CA ASP A 673 14.73 -2.98 53.84
C ASP A 673 14.19 -4.02 52.86
N MET A 674 15.05 -4.59 51.98
CA MET A 674 14.58 -5.43 50.90
C MET A 674 14.16 -6.83 51.37
N CYS A 675 14.95 -7.50 52.24
CA CYS A 675 14.62 -8.82 52.77
C CYS A 675 13.39 -8.83 53.69
N ALA A 676 13.04 -7.70 54.27
CA ALA A 676 11.88 -7.57 55.16
C ALA A 676 10.52 -7.56 54.45
N HIS A 677 10.50 -7.24 53.13
CA HIS A 677 9.27 -7.01 52.40
C HIS A 677 9.23 -7.83 51.08
N THR A 678 8.29 -8.73 50.94
CA THR A 678 8.15 -9.63 49.79
C THR A 678 8.07 -8.92 48.43
N PRO A 679 7.40 -7.76 48.26
CA PRO A 679 7.32 -7.09 46.94
C PRO A 679 8.67 -6.54 46.44
N ILE A 680 9.61 -6.26 47.37
CA ILE A 680 10.92 -5.66 47.06
C ILE A 680 12.09 -6.59 47.34
N TYR A 681 11.83 -7.90 47.53
CA TYR A 681 12.85 -8.88 47.84
C TYR A 681 13.98 -8.88 46.79
N PRO A 682 15.27 -8.92 47.19
CA PRO A 682 16.39 -8.88 46.27
C PRO A 682 16.39 -10.10 45.32
N ASP A 683 16.91 -9.94 44.15
CA ASP A 683 17.12 -11.01 43.17
C ASP A 683 18.60 -11.28 42.94
N LYS A 684 18.89 -12.30 42.10
CA LYS A 684 20.24 -12.66 41.72
C LYS A 684 21.04 -11.45 41.19
N LYS A 685 20.41 -10.55 40.39
CA LYS A 685 21.06 -9.38 39.80
C LYS A 685 21.48 -8.35 40.85
N THR A 686 20.62 -8.10 41.84
CA THR A 686 20.91 -7.22 42.97
C THR A 686 22.17 -7.70 43.69
N VAL A 687 22.22 -9.00 44.04
CA VAL A 687 23.36 -9.62 44.76
C VAL A 687 24.63 -9.63 43.90
N GLN A 688 24.55 -9.97 42.63
CA GLN A 688 25.68 -9.90 41.68
C GLN A 688 26.31 -8.51 41.59
N THR A 689 25.48 -7.49 41.55
CA THR A 689 25.96 -6.10 41.51
C THR A 689 26.75 -5.76 42.74
N LEU A 690 26.26 -6.10 43.94
CA LEU A 690 26.97 -5.83 45.19
C LEU A 690 28.24 -6.67 45.33
N LEU A 691 28.24 -7.96 44.95
CA LEU A 691 29.42 -8.82 44.95
C LEU A 691 30.49 -8.28 44.00
N LYS A 692 30.13 -7.68 42.87
CA LYS A 692 31.07 -7.03 41.97
C LYS A 692 31.77 -5.83 42.63
N PHE A 693 31.04 -5.01 43.37
CA PHE A 693 31.62 -3.89 44.11
C PHE A 693 32.44 -4.40 45.32
N ALA A 694 31.98 -5.45 46.01
CA ALA A 694 32.71 -6.06 47.13
C ALA A 694 34.09 -6.64 46.73
N ARG A 695 34.22 -7.17 45.52
CA ARG A 695 35.50 -7.65 44.97
C ARG A 695 36.53 -6.50 44.77
N ASN A 696 36.06 -5.31 44.59
CA ASN A 696 36.91 -4.13 44.32
C ASN A 696 37.10 -3.26 45.58
N ASP A 697 36.52 -3.61 46.71
CA ASP A 697 36.63 -2.87 47.99
C ASP A 697 37.43 -3.75 49.00
N ASP A 698 38.73 -3.47 49.09
CA ASP A 698 39.66 -4.18 49.96
C ASP A 698 39.33 -4.01 51.48
N ALA A 699 38.67 -2.89 51.83
CA ALA A 699 38.41 -2.56 53.24
C ALA A 699 37.12 -3.23 53.78
N HIS A 700 36.06 -3.23 53.03
CA HIS A 700 34.73 -3.64 53.48
C HIS A 700 34.14 -4.83 52.70
N GLY A 701 34.81 -5.27 51.63
CA GLY A 701 34.28 -6.26 50.70
C GLY A 701 34.03 -7.62 51.35
N ALA A 702 34.98 -8.10 52.19
CA ALA A 702 34.85 -9.38 52.89
C ALA A 702 33.66 -9.39 53.89
N GLU A 703 33.50 -8.32 54.67
CA GLU A 703 32.38 -8.16 55.58
C GLU A 703 31.04 -8.08 54.84
N ALA A 704 30.98 -7.33 53.73
CA ALA A 704 29.80 -7.23 52.91
C ALA A 704 29.35 -8.58 52.32
N VAL A 705 30.30 -9.41 51.85
CA VAL A 705 30.02 -10.77 51.36
C VAL A 705 29.47 -11.66 52.48
N GLN A 706 30.12 -11.66 53.63
CA GLN A 706 29.69 -12.47 54.79
C GLN A 706 28.27 -12.10 55.23
N ARG A 707 27.92 -10.83 55.24
CA ARG A 707 26.58 -10.34 55.61
C ARG A 707 25.52 -10.69 54.57
N LEU A 708 25.86 -10.65 53.29
CA LEU A 708 24.98 -11.11 52.23
C LEU A 708 24.76 -12.61 52.24
N GLU A 709 25.82 -13.42 52.52
CA GLU A 709 25.72 -14.86 52.67
C GLU A 709 24.83 -15.26 53.86
N ALA A 710 24.89 -14.52 54.95
CA ALA A 710 24.03 -14.72 56.11
C ALA A 710 22.56 -14.42 55.84
N ALA A 711 22.26 -13.38 55.01
CA ALA A 711 20.92 -12.91 54.79
C ALA A 711 20.22 -13.64 53.58
N VAL A 712 20.96 -13.92 52.50
CA VAL A 712 20.45 -14.49 51.26
C VAL A 712 21.37 -15.54 50.64
N PRO A 713 21.65 -16.65 51.33
CA PRO A 713 22.67 -17.64 50.96
C PRO A 713 22.44 -18.26 49.59
N GLU A 714 21.18 -18.54 49.24
CA GLU A 714 20.83 -19.13 47.96
C GLU A 714 21.16 -18.21 46.79
N LEU A 715 20.86 -16.90 46.92
CA LEU A 715 21.12 -15.91 45.89
C LEU A 715 22.63 -15.65 45.74
N VAL A 716 23.41 -15.65 46.82
CA VAL A 716 24.87 -15.50 46.76
C VAL A 716 25.51 -16.69 46.04
N THR A 717 25.06 -17.92 46.34
CA THR A 717 25.53 -19.12 45.63
C THR A 717 25.21 -19.05 44.12
N GLN A 718 23.98 -18.68 43.79
CA GLN A 718 23.56 -18.52 42.38
C GLN A 718 24.31 -17.36 41.65
N ALA A 719 24.63 -16.29 42.38
CA ALA A 719 25.35 -15.14 41.82
C ALA A 719 26.86 -15.41 41.65
N SER A 720 27.43 -16.27 42.47
CA SER A 720 28.86 -16.65 42.40
C SER A 720 29.16 -17.66 41.30
N LEU A 721 28.18 -18.45 40.88
CA LEU A 721 28.29 -19.43 39.80
C LEU A 721 28.15 -18.83 38.39
N ALA A 722 27.78 -17.59 38.26
CA ALA A 722 27.61 -16.84 36.99
C ALA A 722 28.68 -15.77 36.84
#